data_912d053a9257acb5f7abe4215765ef5e
#
_entry.id   912d053a9257acb5f7abe4215765ef5e
#
_cell.length_a   1.000
_cell.length_b   1.000
_cell.length_c   1.000
_cell.angle_alpha   90.00
_cell.angle_beta   90.00
_cell.angle_gamma   90.00
#
_symmetry.space_group_name_H-M   'P 1'
#
loop_
_entity.id
_entity.type
_entity.pdbx_description
1 polymer ?
#
loop_
_entity_poly.entity_id
_entity_poly.type
_entity_poly.pdbx_seq_one_letter_code
_entity_poly.pdbx_strand_id
1 'polypeptide(L)'
;MITLKDVSLRRGTKLVLDAANVTLQPGENVGLVGRNGAGKSSLFALLTNRLQSDGGDFYMPPRWRVGEVAQDMPETDDGATDFVLEGDTRLMEAQALIDVAEAGDDGHAIGEAHQAMADAGAFDARPRAQALLMGLGFKNEQLDAPVNSFSGGWRMRLQLARALMCPADLLLLDEPTNHLDLDALVWLEAWLKRFEGTMLVISHDREFLDAITNVTVHLEDAKLTRYGGNYTAFEEMRAERMVLQQASFEKQKEKMAHLQKFIDRFKAKASKAKQAQSRVKALDRMERLAPVLTSREFSFEFREPLNLPNPMLSLKDVECGYPSLVDGEPDKIIVRNISRSVLAGQRIGILGANGQGKSTVVKTIARDQRALGGTITEGKGLAIGYFAQQELDVLRPDESPLNHMTRLARDVGPAGREQELRNFLGQFRFAADMVNQAVGTLSGGEKARLVLAMLVWQRPNLLLLDEPTNHLDLDTREALSMALNEFEGSLMLVSHDRALLREVCDEFWLVADGGVRPFDGDLDDYQKYLLDTARAQAKALRDANSAGKKAASAPAPLAVKPVAAAASSAQPSRDDRKADAQARQGRSDELKPLRKELNRVDNRLGVLFADRTAIETSLATGGLTPAQLADHGKKLKALGEEISLLEGQWLELSTQVDELSAKALN
;
A
#
# COMPACT_ATOMS: atom_id res chain seq x y z
N MET A 1 -25.81 -1.29 7.83
CA MET A 1 -25.22 -2.15 6.79
C MET A 1 -25.52 -1.58 5.41
N ILE A 2 -24.62 -1.78 4.47
CA ILE A 2 -24.81 -1.44 3.05
C ILE A 2 -25.16 -2.73 2.31
N THR A 3 -26.18 -2.69 1.45
CA THR A 3 -26.62 -3.88 0.72
C THR A 3 -26.87 -3.55 -0.74
N LEU A 4 -26.26 -4.31 -1.63
CA LEU A 4 -26.54 -4.35 -3.06
C LEU A 4 -27.23 -5.67 -3.39
N LYS A 5 -28.39 -5.63 -4.05
CA LYS A 5 -29.14 -6.79 -4.51
C LYS A 5 -29.42 -6.66 -6.00
N ASP A 6 -28.84 -7.56 -6.79
CA ASP A 6 -28.97 -7.59 -8.23
C ASP A 6 -28.71 -6.24 -8.92
N VAL A 7 -27.77 -5.46 -8.36
CA VAL A 7 -27.47 -4.12 -8.83
C VAL A 7 -26.72 -4.19 -10.15
N SER A 8 -27.26 -3.48 -11.14
CA SER A 8 -26.62 -3.29 -12.45
C SER A 8 -26.28 -1.81 -12.62
N LEU A 9 -25.07 -1.54 -13.12
CA LEU A 9 -24.54 -0.19 -13.29
C LEU A 9 -23.77 -0.10 -14.62
N ARG A 10 -24.04 0.95 -15.40
CA ARG A 10 -23.31 1.27 -16.63
C ARG A 10 -22.63 2.63 -16.53
N ARG A 11 -21.49 2.73 -17.20
CA ARG A 11 -20.82 4.02 -17.43
C ARG A 11 -20.68 4.23 -18.94
N GLY A 12 -21.56 5.02 -19.50
CA GLY A 12 -21.74 5.13 -20.95
C GLY A 12 -22.21 3.79 -21.53
N THR A 13 -21.45 3.22 -22.46
CA THR A 13 -21.76 1.92 -23.09
C THR A 13 -21.23 0.72 -22.32
N LYS A 14 -20.32 0.94 -21.34
CA LYS A 14 -19.66 -0.13 -20.60
C LYS A 14 -20.49 -0.57 -19.40
N LEU A 15 -20.78 -1.88 -19.32
CA LEU A 15 -21.39 -2.50 -18.13
C LEU A 15 -20.30 -2.63 -17.06
N VAL A 16 -20.52 -2.04 -15.91
CA VAL A 16 -19.58 -2.00 -14.77
C VAL A 16 -19.98 -2.98 -13.68
N LEU A 17 -21.27 -3.10 -13.40
CA LEU A 17 -21.85 -4.10 -12.50
C LEU A 17 -23.00 -4.80 -13.22
N ASP A 18 -23.07 -6.13 -13.10
CA ASP A 18 -24.08 -7.01 -13.67
C ASP A 18 -24.71 -7.87 -12.57
N ALA A 19 -25.94 -7.54 -12.18
CA ALA A 19 -26.68 -8.21 -11.11
C ALA A 19 -25.79 -8.48 -9.88
N ALA A 20 -25.05 -7.44 -9.45
CA ALA A 20 -24.07 -7.55 -8.38
C ALA A 20 -24.75 -7.65 -7.02
N ASN A 21 -24.28 -8.59 -6.19
CA ASN A 21 -24.79 -8.85 -4.86
C ASN A 21 -23.65 -8.76 -3.85
N VAL A 22 -23.75 -7.83 -2.88
CA VAL A 22 -22.80 -7.74 -1.77
C VAL A 22 -23.45 -7.08 -0.57
N THR A 23 -23.05 -7.52 0.63
CA THR A 23 -23.46 -6.89 1.90
C THR A 23 -22.21 -6.56 2.70
N LEU A 24 -22.13 -5.27 3.15
CA LEU A 24 -21.08 -4.78 4.03
C LEU A 24 -21.69 -4.49 5.40
N GLN A 25 -21.10 -5.04 6.45
CA GLN A 25 -21.58 -4.83 7.81
C GLN A 25 -20.99 -3.55 8.42
N PRO A 26 -21.68 -2.92 9.38
CA PRO A 26 -21.12 -1.80 10.13
C PRO A 26 -19.80 -2.21 10.84
N GLY A 27 -18.78 -1.34 10.78
CA GLY A 27 -17.49 -1.57 11.41
C GLY A 27 -16.56 -2.54 10.63
N GLU A 28 -16.93 -2.96 9.42
CA GLU A 28 -16.03 -3.74 8.57
C GLU A 28 -15.02 -2.83 7.86
N ASN A 29 -13.79 -3.30 7.81
CA ASN A 29 -12.71 -2.71 7.02
C ASN A 29 -12.56 -3.53 5.74
N VAL A 30 -13.03 -2.97 4.63
CA VAL A 30 -13.19 -3.69 3.36
C VAL A 30 -12.14 -3.21 2.34
N GLY A 31 -11.36 -4.13 1.80
CA GLY A 31 -10.53 -3.88 0.62
C GLY A 31 -11.31 -4.16 -0.67
N LEU A 32 -11.44 -3.17 -1.54
CA LEU A 32 -12.05 -3.35 -2.86
C LEU A 32 -10.95 -3.55 -3.92
N VAL A 33 -10.84 -4.76 -4.41
CA VAL A 33 -9.79 -5.17 -5.36
C VAL A 33 -10.38 -5.52 -6.72
N GLY A 34 -9.56 -5.38 -7.76
CA GLY A 34 -9.96 -5.66 -9.15
C GLY A 34 -9.08 -4.89 -10.13
N ARG A 35 -9.07 -5.29 -11.39
CA ARG A 35 -8.26 -4.68 -12.45
C ARG A 35 -8.55 -3.19 -12.64
N ASN A 36 -7.57 -2.46 -13.19
CA ASN A 36 -7.80 -1.08 -13.59
C ASN A 36 -8.90 -1.00 -14.66
N GLY A 37 -9.81 -0.03 -14.49
CA GLY A 37 -10.98 0.10 -15.34
C GLY A 37 -12.09 -0.95 -15.13
N ALA A 38 -12.01 -1.83 -14.11
CA ALA A 38 -13.08 -2.77 -13.77
C ALA A 38 -14.35 -2.06 -13.25
N GLY A 39 -14.20 -0.85 -12.69
CA GLY A 39 -15.34 -0.05 -12.20
C GLY A 39 -15.32 0.22 -10.70
N LYS A 40 -14.18 0.07 -10.04
CA LYS A 40 -14.03 0.34 -8.59
C LYS A 40 -14.50 1.75 -8.21
N SER A 41 -14.00 2.78 -8.89
CA SER A 41 -14.41 4.18 -8.65
C SER A 41 -15.88 4.45 -9.06
N SER A 42 -16.46 3.65 -9.98
CA SER A 42 -17.91 3.75 -10.28
C SER A 42 -18.77 3.19 -9.15
N LEU A 43 -18.29 2.17 -8.43
CA LEU A 43 -18.93 1.70 -7.21
C LEU A 43 -18.89 2.79 -6.11
N PHE A 44 -17.76 3.50 -5.95
CA PHE A 44 -17.70 4.65 -5.04
C PHE A 44 -18.70 5.74 -5.42
N ALA A 45 -18.81 6.06 -6.72
CA ALA A 45 -19.77 7.03 -7.20
C ALA A 45 -21.23 6.60 -6.97
N LEU A 46 -21.54 5.30 -6.99
CA LEU A 46 -22.85 4.76 -6.58
C LEU A 46 -23.08 4.94 -5.07
N LEU A 47 -22.08 4.61 -4.23
CA LEU A 47 -22.18 4.74 -2.77
C LEU A 47 -22.36 6.21 -2.33
N THR A 48 -21.79 7.15 -3.07
CA THR A 48 -21.92 8.60 -2.83
C THR A 48 -23.11 9.25 -3.55
N ASN A 49 -24.02 8.45 -4.14
CA ASN A 49 -25.18 8.92 -4.92
C ASN A 49 -24.84 9.83 -6.12
N ARG A 50 -23.58 9.86 -6.58
CA ARG A 50 -23.17 10.56 -7.83
C ARG A 50 -23.57 9.78 -9.08
N LEU A 51 -23.75 8.47 -8.96
CA LEU A 51 -24.32 7.61 -9.98
C LEU A 51 -25.54 6.89 -9.41
N GLN A 52 -26.55 6.65 -10.26
CA GLN A 52 -27.70 5.82 -9.92
C GLN A 52 -27.57 4.45 -10.57
N SER A 53 -28.10 3.41 -9.91
CA SER A 53 -28.16 2.07 -10.48
C SER A 53 -29.14 2.00 -11.64
N ASP A 54 -28.80 1.28 -12.71
CA ASP A 54 -29.70 1.01 -13.84
C ASP A 54 -30.76 -0.04 -13.48
N GLY A 55 -30.51 -0.86 -12.45
CA GLY A 55 -31.42 -1.90 -11.97
C GLY A 55 -30.94 -2.50 -10.65
N GLY A 56 -31.85 -3.25 -9.99
CA GLY A 56 -31.60 -3.83 -8.67
C GLY A 56 -31.82 -2.85 -7.53
N ASP A 57 -31.63 -3.33 -6.30
CA ASP A 57 -31.86 -2.57 -5.07
C ASP A 57 -30.54 -2.22 -4.40
N PHE A 58 -30.31 -0.93 -4.18
CA PHE A 58 -29.21 -0.41 -3.39
C PHE A 58 -29.75 0.23 -2.11
N TYR A 59 -29.21 -0.20 -0.97
CA TYR A 59 -29.55 0.35 0.34
C TYR A 59 -28.30 0.77 1.11
N MET A 60 -28.32 2.00 1.60
CA MET A 60 -27.36 2.54 2.58
C MET A 60 -28.16 3.31 3.64
N PRO A 61 -27.80 3.24 4.94
CA PRO A 61 -28.51 3.99 5.97
C PRO A 61 -28.49 5.50 5.67
N PRO A 62 -29.67 6.18 5.63
CA PRO A 62 -29.76 7.56 5.13
C PRO A 62 -29.08 8.60 6.04
N ARG A 63 -28.74 8.23 7.28
CA ARG A 63 -28.07 9.12 8.25
C ARG A 63 -26.56 8.91 8.32
N TRP A 64 -26.01 8.00 7.52
CA TRP A 64 -24.57 7.77 7.51
C TRP A 64 -23.85 8.94 6.84
N ARG A 65 -22.84 9.44 7.53
CA ARG A 65 -21.91 10.42 6.98
C ARG A 65 -20.83 9.70 6.21
N VAL A 66 -20.61 10.17 5.00
CA VAL A 66 -19.60 9.59 4.11
C VAL A 66 -18.41 10.53 4.05
N GLY A 67 -17.26 10.06 4.50
CA GLY A 67 -15.96 10.69 4.24
C GLY A 67 -15.37 10.11 2.96
N GLU A 68 -15.01 10.94 2.01
CA GLU A 68 -14.40 10.50 0.75
C GLU A 68 -13.20 11.37 0.40
N VAL A 69 -12.15 10.73 -0.10
CA VAL A 69 -11.02 11.43 -0.71
C VAL A 69 -11.42 11.85 -2.11
N ALA A 70 -11.61 13.16 -2.32
CA ALA A 70 -11.91 13.69 -3.65
C ALA A 70 -10.68 13.51 -4.57
N GLN A 71 -10.93 13.15 -5.83
CA GLN A 71 -9.87 12.99 -6.85
C GLN A 71 -9.45 14.34 -7.47
N ASP A 72 -10.29 15.36 -7.32
CA ASP A 72 -10.01 16.70 -7.86
C ASP A 72 -8.99 17.43 -6.97
N MET A 73 -8.03 18.10 -7.63
CA MET A 73 -7.05 18.91 -6.92
C MET A 73 -7.72 20.14 -6.31
N PRO A 74 -7.56 20.41 -5.00
CA PRO A 74 -8.10 21.61 -4.41
C PRO A 74 -7.35 22.85 -4.94
N GLU A 75 -8.13 23.86 -5.33
CA GLU A 75 -7.63 25.15 -5.79
C GLU A 75 -8.28 26.25 -4.94
N THR A 76 -7.66 26.57 -3.82
CA THR A 76 -8.10 27.62 -2.89
C THR A 76 -6.88 28.28 -2.25
N ASP A 77 -7.07 29.53 -1.84
CA ASP A 77 -6.07 30.30 -1.09
C ASP A 77 -6.23 30.18 0.43
N ASP A 78 -7.17 29.34 0.90
CA ASP A 78 -7.38 29.07 2.32
C ASP A 78 -6.13 28.41 2.94
N GLY A 79 -5.95 28.61 4.23
CA GLY A 79 -4.88 27.94 4.97
C GLY A 79 -5.09 26.42 5.06
N ALA A 80 -4.01 25.66 5.02
CA ALA A 80 -4.07 24.19 5.02
C ALA A 80 -4.88 23.64 6.21
N THR A 81 -4.75 24.20 7.41
CA THR A 81 -5.54 23.81 8.58
C THR A 81 -7.03 24.08 8.38
N ASP A 82 -7.36 25.26 7.86
CA ASP A 82 -8.76 25.67 7.66
C ASP A 82 -9.44 24.82 6.59
N PHE A 83 -8.74 24.54 5.50
CA PHE A 83 -9.18 23.59 4.46
C PHE A 83 -9.47 22.18 5.01
N VAL A 84 -8.63 21.68 5.93
CA VAL A 84 -8.86 20.36 6.56
C VAL A 84 -10.05 20.41 7.52
N LEU A 85 -10.25 21.50 8.25
CA LEU A 85 -11.38 21.69 9.16
C LEU A 85 -12.74 21.59 8.45
N GLU A 86 -12.84 22.04 7.19
CA GLU A 86 -14.05 21.88 6.38
C GLU A 86 -14.47 20.41 6.18
N GLY A 87 -13.58 19.44 6.42
CA GLY A 87 -13.91 18.02 6.43
C GLY A 87 -14.81 17.60 7.58
N ASP A 88 -14.83 18.33 8.70
CA ASP A 88 -15.75 18.06 9.82
C ASP A 88 -17.13 18.67 9.54
N THR A 89 -17.97 17.87 8.89
CA THR A 89 -19.32 18.30 8.48
C THR A 89 -20.19 18.76 9.65
N ARG A 90 -20.01 18.16 10.86
CA ARG A 90 -20.74 18.59 12.06
C ARG A 90 -20.33 19.98 12.50
N LEU A 91 -19.05 20.26 12.42
CA LEU A 91 -18.51 21.58 12.75
C LEU A 91 -19.02 22.63 11.76
N MET A 92 -19.01 22.31 10.47
CA MET A 92 -19.50 23.23 9.43
C MET A 92 -21.01 23.49 9.55
N GLU A 93 -21.80 22.45 9.83
CA GLU A 93 -23.25 22.58 10.06
C GLU A 93 -23.52 23.45 11.31
N ALA A 94 -22.77 23.23 12.41
CA ALA A 94 -22.92 24.04 13.63
C ALA A 94 -22.49 25.50 13.40
N GLN A 95 -21.44 25.75 12.62
CA GLN A 95 -21.02 27.11 12.26
C GLN A 95 -22.11 27.82 11.43
N ALA A 96 -22.67 27.13 10.45
CA ALA A 96 -23.76 27.70 9.65
C ALA A 96 -25.01 28.03 10.49
N LEU A 97 -25.29 27.23 11.53
CA LEU A 97 -26.38 27.54 12.49
C LEU A 97 -26.08 28.81 13.29
N ILE A 98 -24.84 29.05 13.71
CA ILE A 98 -24.41 30.27 14.39
C ILE A 98 -24.61 31.46 13.48
N ASP A 99 -24.12 31.40 12.24
CA ASP A 99 -24.19 32.50 11.27
C ASP A 99 -25.64 32.90 10.99
N VAL A 100 -26.57 31.92 10.91
CA VAL A 100 -27.98 32.15 10.71
C VAL A 100 -28.64 32.74 11.97
N ALA A 101 -28.31 32.23 13.16
CA ALA A 101 -28.88 32.69 14.42
C ALA A 101 -28.42 34.11 14.76
N GLU A 102 -27.15 34.44 14.53
CA GLU A 102 -26.61 35.80 14.71
C GLU A 102 -27.28 36.81 13.73
N ALA A 103 -27.47 36.40 12.47
CA ALA A 103 -28.16 37.25 11.49
C ALA A 103 -29.64 37.49 11.85
N GLY A 104 -30.30 36.57 12.58
CA GLY A 104 -31.67 36.65 13.05
C GLY A 104 -31.86 37.35 14.39
N ASP A 105 -30.80 37.69 15.11
CA ASP A 105 -30.77 38.27 16.47
C ASP A 105 -31.65 37.49 17.48
N ASP A 106 -31.74 36.15 17.31
CA ASP A 106 -32.47 35.22 18.18
C ASP A 106 -31.54 34.62 19.25
N GLY A 107 -31.62 35.18 20.48
CA GLY A 107 -30.77 34.73 21.59
C GLY A 107 -30.93 33.25 21.98
N HIS A 108 -32.11 32.62 21.72
CA HIS A 108 -32.32 31.20 21.99
C HIS A 108 -31.65 30.36 20.90
N ALA A 109 -31.82 30.72 19.64
CA ALA A 109 -31.15 30.04 18.52
C ALA A 109 -29.64 30.17 18.60
N ILE A 110 -29.10 31.31 19.04
CA ILE A 110 -27.64 31.49 19.29
C ILE A 110 -27.18 30.52 20.37
N GLY A 111 -27.93 30.37 21.48
CA GLY A 111 -27.59 29.41 22.54
C GLY A 111 -27.55 27.95 22.06
N GLU A 112 -28.55 27.53 21.27
CA GLU A 112 -28.59 26.18 20.68
C GLU A 112 -27.47 25.95 19.68
N ALA A 113 -27.14 26.95 18.85
CA ALA A 113 -26.05 26.87 17.89
C ALA A 113 -24.67 26.75 18.59
N HIS A 114 -24.43 27.50 19.69
CA HIS A 114 -23.21 27.34 20.49
C HIS A 114 -23.14 25.98 21.18
N GLN A 115 -24.27 25.41 21.62
CA GLN A 115 -24.30 24.05 22.14
C GLN A 115 -23.94 23.03 21.04
N ALA A 116 -24.49 23.18 19.82
CA ALA A 116 -24.14 22.34 18.68
C ALA A 116 -22.63 22.40 18.34
N MET A 117 -22.03 23.60 18.41
CA MET A 117 -20.57 23.78 18.26
C MET A 117 -19.76 23.05 19.33
N ALA A 118 -20.19 23.12 20.58
CA ALA A 118 -19.53 22.40 21.67
C ALA A 118 -19.67 20.88 21.48
N ASP A 119 -20.84 20.39 21.09
CA ASP A 119 -21.12 18.98 20.81
C ASP A 119 -20.35 18.46 19.58
N ALA A 120 -20.10 19.32 18.59
CA ALA A 120 -19.22 19.04 17.46
C ALA A 120 -17.74 18.99 17.82
N GLY A 121 -17.35 19.38 19.06
CA GLY A 121 -15.96 19.37 19.51
C GLY A 121 -15.12 20.49 18.90
N ALA A 122 -15.69 21.68 18.72
CA ALA A 122 -15.03 22.83 18.10
C ALA A 122 -13.71 23.22 18.78
N PHE A 123 -13.61 23.08 20.12
CA PHE A 123 -12.41 23.41 20.89
C PHE A 123 -11.19 22.58 20.51
N ASP A 124 -11.39 21.32 20.12
CA ASP A 124 -10.33 20.39 19.76
C ASP A 124 -10.19 20.23 18.23
N ALA A 125 -11.05 20.84 17.44
CA ALA A 125 -11.10 20.64 15.99
C ALA A 125 -9.78 21.08 15.30
N ARG A 126 -9.29 22.31 15.60
CA ARG A 126 -8.03 22.82 15.03
C ARG A 126 -6.81 21.99 15.45
N PRO A 127 -6.59 21.62 16.72
CA PRO A 127 -5.56 20.67 17.11
C PRO A 127 -5.67 19.30 16.41
N ARG A 128 -6.88 18.77 16.21
CA ARG A 128 -7.09 17.51 15.48
C ARG A 128 -6.67 17.64 14.02
N ALA A 129 -7.10 18.70 13.32
CA ALA A 129 -6.70 18.97 11.94
C ALA A 129 -5.18 19.12 11.81
N GLN A 130 -4.53 19.85 12.70
CA GLN A 130 -3.08 20.00 12.72
C GLN A 130 -2.35 18.67 12.99
N ALA A 131 -2.89 17.82 13.87
CA ALA A 131 -2.35 16.50 14.14
C ALA A 131 -2.42 15.57 12.91
N LEU A 132 -3.53 15.63 12.13
CA LEU A 132 -3.67 14.93 10.86
C LEU A 132 -2.63 15.42 9.85
N LEU A 133 -2.48 16.74 9.69
CA LEU A 133 -1.49 17.32 8.78
C LEU A 133 -0.06 16.90 9.14
N MET A 134 0.32 17.02 10.42
CA MET A 134 1.65 16.61 10.87
C MET A 134 1.89 15.10 10.65
N GLY A 135 0.87 14.27 10.90
CA GLY A 135 0.95 12.84 10.63
C GLY A 135 1.15 12.50 9.16
N LEU A 136 0.62 13.31 8.26
CA LEU A 136 0.82 13.19 6.81
C LEU A 136 2.10 13.90 6.29
N GLY A 137 2.97 14.36 7.22
CA GLY A 137 4.30 14.87 6.92
C GLY A 137 4.41 16.38 6.73
N PHE A 138 3.35 17.17 6.99
CA PHE A 138 3.43 18.63 6.96
C PHE A 138 4.23 19.16 8.13
N LYS A 139 5.03 20.19 7.87
CA LYS A 139 5.80 20.90 8.90
C LYS A 139 4.95 21.97 9.59
N ASN A 140 5.29 22.33 10.82
CA ASN A 140 4.57 23.37 11.57
C ASN A 140 4.41 24.69 10.80
N GLU A 141 5.44 25.09 10.03
CA GLU A 141 5.44 26.30 9.22
C GLU A 141 4.46 26.26 8.04
N GLN A 142 4.02 25.04 7.67
CA GLN A 142 3.14 24.79 6.53
C GLN A 142 1.66 24.67 6.92
N LEU A 143 1.35 24.60 8.22
CA LEU A 143 -0.01 24.34 8.71
C LEU A 143 -1.01 25.45 8.33
N ASP A 144 -0.54 26.68 8.25
CA ASP A 144 -1.37 27.83 7.88
C ASP A 144 -1.01 28.38 6.47
N ALA A 145 -0.16 27.68 5.71
CA ALA A 145 0.19 28.06 4.35
C ALA A 145 -0.99 27.86 3.39
N PRO A 146 -1.16 28.74 2.36
CA PRO A 146 -2.22 28.60 1.37
C PRO A 146 -2.15 27.28 0.61
N VAL A 147 -3.30 26.63 0.39
CA VAL A 147 -3.40 25.34 -0.33
C VAL A 147 -2.75 25.44 -1.71
N ASN A 148 -2.95 26.54 -2.44
CA ASN A 148 -2.36 26.75 -3.76
C ASN A 148 -0.83 26.85 -3.79
N SER A 149 -0.19 27.09 -2.62
CA SER A 149 1.28 27.11 -2.51
C SER A 149 1.91 25.70 -2.54
N PHE A 150 1.11 24.66 -2.41
CA PHE A 150 1.58 23.27 -2.37
C PHE A 150 1.60 22.63 -3.76
N SER A 151 2.55 21.70 -3.96
CA SER A 151 2.57 20.86 -5.16
C SER A 151 1.38 19.89 -5.19
N GLY A 152 1.07 19.31 -6.37
CA GLY A 152 -0.05 18.40 -6.55
C GLY A 152 -0.09 17.25 -5.53
N GLY A 153 1.04 16.58 -5.27
CA GLY A 153 1.11 15.51 -4.28
C GLY A 153 0.81 15.96 -2.84
N TRP A 154 1.25 17.17 -2.46
CA TRP A 154 0.92 17.75 -1.16
C TRP A 154 -0.56 18.16 -1.08
N ARG A 155 -1.14 18.68 -2.17
CA ARG A 155 -2.58 18.98 -2.23
C ARG A 155 -3.44 17.71 -2.10
N MET A 156 -2.99 16.58 -2.68
CA MET A 156 -3.67 15.29 -2.46
C MET A 156 -3.58 14.80 -1.00
N ARG A 157 -2.47 15.07 -0.30
CA ARG A 157 -2.39 14.79 1.14
C ARG A 157 -3.33 15.68 1.96
N LEU A 158 -3.58 16.94 1.55
CA LEU A 158 -4.60 17.81 2.15
C LEU A 158 -6.00 17.24 1.95
N GLN A 159 -6.33 16.74 0.76
CA GLN A 159 -7.61 16.06 0.52
C GLN A 159 -7.79 14.82 1.41
N LEU A 160 -6.72 14.04 1.58
CA LEU A 160 -6.73 12.89 2.49
C LEU A 160 -6.98 13.36 3.94
N ALA A 161 -6.24 14.37 4.42
CA ALA A 161 -6.43 14.94 5.77
C ALA A 161 -7.88 15.42 5.98
N ARG A 162 -8.46 16.10 4.98
CA ARG A 162 -9.86 16.56 5.00
C ARG A 162 -10.84 15.41 5.10
N ALA A 163 -10.62 14.32 4.35
CA ALA A 163 -11.45 13.12 4.43
C ALA A 163 -11.35 12.43 5.81
N LEU A 164 -10.14 12.37 6.38
CA LEU A 164 -9.90 11.79 7.71
C LEU A 164 -10.45 12.68 8.84
N MET A 165 -10.62 13.98 8.61
CA MET A 165 -11.24 14.90 9.57
C MET A 165 -12.74 14.69 9.69
N CYS A 166 -13.40 14.14 8.65
CA CYS A 166 -14.82 13.83 8.64
C CYS A 166 -15.17 12.82 9.74
N PRO A 167 -16.16 13.10 10.60
CA PRO A 167 -16.68 12.12 11.55
C PRO A 167 -17.57 11.08 10.84
N ALA A 168 -16.95 10.30 9.95
CA ALA A 168 -17.62 9.44 9.00
C ALA A 168 -18.12 8.14 9.64
N ASP A 169 -19.32 7.70 9.27
CA ASP A 169 -19.82 6.34 9.50
C ASP A 169 -19.34 5.38 8.39
N LEU A 170 -19.08 5.94 7.19
CA LEU A 170 -18.47 5.26 6.05
C LEU A 170 -17.31 6.10 5.50
N LEU A 171 -16.11 5.52 5.48
CA LEU A 171 -14.93 6.14 4.92
C LEU A 171 -14.56 5.45 3.60
N LEU A 172 -14.52 6.23 2.52
CA LEU A 172 -14.18 5.78 1.17
C LEU A 172 -12.81 6.31 0.78
N LEU A 173 -11.84 5.42 0.59
CA LEU A 173 -10.47 5.76 0.24
C LEU A 173 -10.12 5.16 -1.13
N ASP A 174 -9.93 6.02 -2.14
CA ASP A 174 -9.48 5.62 -3.48
C ASP A 174 -7.99 5.92 -3.63
N GLU A 175 -7.17 4.87 -3.61
CA GLU A 175 -5.70 4.91 -3.71
C GLU A 175 -5.05 5.90 -2.70
N PRO A 176 -5.34 5.80 -1.39
CA PRO A 176 -4.84 6.75 -0.40
C PRO A 176 -3.32 6.68 -0.20
N THR A 177 -2.68 5.62 -0.65
CA THR A 177 -1.23 5.40 -0.56
C THR A 177 -0.44 6.16 -1.63
N ASN A 178 -1.11 6.60 -2.70
CA ASN A 178 -0.47 7.37 -3.75
C ASN A 178 0.06 8.70 -3.19
N HIS A 179 1.28 9.07 -3.55
CA HIS A 179 1.96 10.28 -3.11
C HIS A 179 2.32 10.36 -1.61
N LEU A 180 2.11 9.29 -0.83
CA LEU A 180 2.61 9.19 0.53
C LEU A 180 4.03 8.63 0.54
N ASP A 181 4.87 9.15 1.43
CA ASP A 181 6.13 8.51 1.78
C ASP A 181 5.89 7.43 2.85
N LEU A 182 6.91 6.63 3.09
CA LEU A 182 6.82 5.53 4.05
C LEU A 182 6.43 6.01 5.46
N ASP A 183 6.84 7.21 5.86
CA ASP A 183 6.52 7.81 7.16
C ASP A 183 5.02 8.09 7.27
N ALA A 184 4.47 8.79 6.28
CA ALA A 184 3.04 9.12 6.22
C ALA A 184 2.19 7.85 6.06
N LEU A 185 2.68 6.83 5.32
CA LEU A 185 2.00 5.55 5.15
C LEU A 185 1.87 4.79 6.47
N VAL A 186 2.97 4.66 7.22
CA VAL A 186 2.97 3.99 8.55
C VAL A 186 2.04 4.72 9.52
N TRP A 187 2.05 6.05 9.49
CA TRP A 187 1.14 6.84 10.31
C TRP A 187 -0.32 6.63 9.90
N LEU A 188 -0.62 6.64 8.59
CA LEU A 188 -1.96 6.40 8.08
C LEU A 188 -2.50 5.02 8.47
N GLU A 189 -1.69 3.97 8.34
CA GLU A 189 -2.05 2.63 8.79
C GLU A 189 -2.41 2.61 10.29
N ALA A 190 -1.59 3.24 11.12
CA ALA A 190 -1.83 3.31 12.57
C ALA A 190 -3.11 4.09 12.90
N TRP A 191 -3.45 5.11 12.11
CA TRP A 191 -4.68 5.87 12.25
C TRP A 191 -5.89 5.06 11.82
N LEU A 192 -5.86 4.42 10.63
CA LEU A 192 -6.96 3.63 10.07
C LEU A 192 -7.30 2.40 10.92
N LYS A 193 -6.29 1.77 11.56
CA LYS A 193 -6.52 0.68 12.53
C LYS A 193 -7.35 1.07 13.74
N ARG A 194 -7.43 2.37 14.06
CA ARG A 194 -8.21 2.91 15.19
C ARG A 194 -9.57 3.46 14.74
N PHE A 195 -9.81 3.48 13.44
CA PHE A 195 -11.09 3.96 12.92
C PHE A 195 -12.20 2.97 13.23
N GLU A 196 -13.26 3.43 13.92
CA GLU A 196 -14.35 2.58 14.41
C GLU A 196 -15.51 2.45 13.41
N GLY A 197 -15.54 3.30 12.37
CA GLY A 197 -16.56 3.28 11.32
C GLY A 197 -16.35 2.15 10.32
N THR A 198 -17.22 2.09 9.31
CA THR A 198 -17.07 1.20 8.17
C THR A 198 -16.11 1.84 7.17
N MET A 199 -15.14 1.09 6.67
CA MET A 199 -14.17 1.58 5.70
C MET A 199 -14.20 0.74 4.42
N LEU A 200 -14.16 1.41 3.27
CA LEU A 200 -13.97 0.76 1.97
C LEU A 200 -12.78 1.41 1.28
N VAL A 201 -11.75 0.60 1.03
CA VAL A 201 -10.46 1.07 0.51
C VAL A 201 -10.14 0.40 -0.81
N ILE A 202 -9.79 1.20 -1.80
CA ILE A 202 -9.16 0.77 -3.04
C ILE A 202 -7.67 1.04 -2.89
N SER A 203 -6.82 0.04 -3.01
CA SER A 203 -5.38 0.22 -3.07
C SER A 203 -4.72 -0.89 -3.89
N HIS A 204 -3.58 -0.56 -4.46
CA HIS A 204 -2.68 -1.49 -5.13
C HIS A 204 -1.47 -1.86 -4.24
N ASP A 205 -1.44 -1.42 -3.00
CA ASP A 205 -0.44 -1.80 -1.99
C ASP A 205 -0.95 -2.99 -1.17
N ARG A 206 -0.33 -4.17 -1.36
CA ARG A 206 -0.71 -5.42 -0.70
C ARG A 206 -0.50 -5.35 0.80
N GLU A 207 0.67 -4.89 1.25
CA GLU A 207 1.00 -4.80 2.68
C GLU A 207 0.07 -3.83 3.40
N PHE A 208 -0.29 -2.73 2.75
CA PHE A 208 -1.26 -1.77 3.29
C PHE A 208 -2.64 -2.41 3.44
N LEU A 209 -3.15 -3.10 2.40
CA LEU A 209 -4.43 -3.80 2.49
C LEU A 209 -4.43 -4.88 3.58
N ASP A 210 -3.36 -5.68 3.67
CA ASP A 210 -3.22 -6.71 4.71
C ASP A 210 -3.18 -6.12 6.13
N ALA A 211 -2.60 -4.94 6.27
CA ALA A 211 -2.49 -4.27 7.55
C ALA A 211 -3.82 -3.71 8.09
N ILE A 212 -4.75 -3.30 7.21
CA ILE A 212 -5.94 -2.53 7.59
C ILE A 212 -7.27 -3.20 7.29
N THR A 213 -7.32 -4.22 6.41
CA THR A 213 -8.59 -4.84 5.99
C THR A 213 -8.85 -6.17 6.69
N ASN A 214 -10.12 -6.48 6.93
CA ASN A 214 -10.58 -7.76 7.46
C ASN A 214 -11.59 -8.47 6.53
N VAL A 215 -11.99 -7.81 5.46
CA VAL A 215 -12.84 -8.33 4.38
C VAL A 215 -12.28 -7.84 3.06
N THR A 216 -12.26 -8.71 2.04
CA THR A 216 -11.90 -8.33 0.68
C THR A 216 -13.08 -8.54 -0.26
N VAL A 217 -13.42 -7.52 -1.03
CA VAL A 217 -14.44 -7.58 -2.09
C VAL A 217 -13.74 -7.49 -3.45
N HIS A 218 -13.89 -8.54 -4.24
CA HIS A 218 -13.27 -8.63 -5.55
C HIS A 218 -14.28 -8.30 -6.65
N LEU A 219 -13.94 -7.31 -7.48
CA LEU A 219 -14.70 -6.92 -8.67
C LEU A 219 -14.04 -7.54 -9.92
N GLU A 220 -14.68 -8.58 -10.45
CA GLU A 220 -14.24 -9.31 -11.64
C GLU A 220 -15.45 -9.62 -12.52
N ASP A 221 -15.32 -9.43 -13.84
CA ASP A 221 -16.39 -9.68 -14.83
C ASP A 221 -17.73 -9.01 -14.48
N ALA A 222 -17.66 -7.75 -14.04
CA ALA A 222 -18.81 -6.95 -13.58
C ALA A 222 -19.56 -7.55 -12.37
N LYS A 223 -18.99 -8.48 -11.63
CA LYS A 223 -19.56 -9.11 -10.43
C LYS A 223 -18.75 -8.80 -9.20
N LEU A 224 -19.44 -8.68 -8.06
CA LEU A 224 -18.81 -8.53 -6.76
C LEU A 224 -18.79 -9.87 -6.02
N THR A 225 -17.62 -10.30 -5.59
CA THR A 225 -17.46 -11.49 -4.76
C THR A 225 -16.79 -11.10 -3.45
N ARG A 226 -17.45 -11.42 -2.33
CA ARG A 226 -16.94 -11.13 -0.99
C ARG A 226 -16.15 -12.32 -0.45
N TYR A 227 -14.96 -12.03 0.10
CA TYR A 227 -14.09 -12.98 0.79
C TYR A 227 -13.88 -12.49 2.22
N GLY A 228 -13.87 -13.39 3.19
CA GLY A 228 -13.50 -13.09 4.58
C GLY A 228 -11.98 -13.10 4.71
N GLY A 229 -11.43 -12.16 5.46
CA GLY A 229 -9.99 -12.02 5.63
C GLY A 229 -9.38 -10.86 4.84
N ASN A 230 -8.08 -10.67 5.04
CA ASN A 230 -7.27 -9.65 4.39
C ASN A 230 -6.95 -10.01 2.93
N TYR A 231 -6.09 -9.24 2.29
CA TYR A 231 -5.74 -9.44 0.88
C TYR A 231 -5.02 -10.78 0.63
N THR A 232 -4.08 -11.17 1.49
CA THR A 232 -3.36 -12.46 1.40
C THR A 232 -4.33 -13.63 1.49
N ALA A 233 -5.24 -13.63 2.48
CA ALA A 233 -6.26 -14.67 2.61
C ALA A 233 -7.20 -14.73 1.38
N PHE A 234 -7.51 -13.60 0.77
CA PHE A 234 -8.26 -13.54 -0.48
C PHE A 234 -7.51 -14.23 -1.62
N GLU A 235 -6.22 -13.96 -1.81
CA GLU A 235 -5.40 -14.60 -2.87
C GLU A 235 -5.38 -16.12 -2.72
N GLU A 236 -5.19 -16.62 -1.50
CA GLU A 236 -5.23 -18.06 -1.20
C GLU A 236 -6.58 -18.69 -1.55
N MET A 237 -7.68 -18.10 -1.06
CA MET A 237 -9.03 -18.60 -1.34
C MET A 237 -9.38 -18.52 -2.84
N ARG A 238 -8.91 -17.49 -3.53
CA ARG A 238 -9.10 -17.35 -4.98
C ARG A 238 -8.34 -18.43 -5.74
N ALA A 239 -7.08 -18.69 -5.38
CA ALA A 239 -6.26 -19.74 -5.99
C ALA A 239 -6.89 -21.12 -5.80
N GLU A 240 -7.33 -21.45 -4.59
CA GLU A 240 -8.04 -22.72 -4.31
C GLU A 240 -9.33 -22.85 -5.16
N ARG A 241 -10.12 -21.78 -5.23
CA ARG A 241 -11.36 -21.77 -6.01
C ARG A 241 -11.08 -21.99 -7.50
N MET A 242 -10.02 -21.38 -8.05
CA MET A 242 -9.62 -21.57 -9.46
C MET A 242 -9.20 -23.02 -9.73
N VAL A 243 -8.42 -23.65 -8.85
CA VAL A 243 -8.03 -25.07 -8.96
C VAL A 243 -9.26 -25.99 -8.94
N LEU A 244 -10.19 -25.75 -8.01
CA LEU A 244 -11.43 -26.54 -7.91
C LEU A 244 -12.32 -26.36 -9.16
N GLN A 245 -12.41 -25.14 -9.69
CA GLN A 245 -13.18 -24.85 -10.90
C GLN A 245 -12.56 -25.54 -12.12
N GLN A 246 -11.23 -25.49 -12.26
CA GLN A 246 -10.51 -26.17 -13.34
C GLN A 246 -10.71 -27.70 -13.28
N ALA A 247 -10.55 -28.28 -12.09
CA ALA A 247 -10.78 -29.71 -11.90
C ALA A 247 -12.24 -30.12 -12.21
N SER A 248 -13.20 -29.27 -11.85
CA SER A 248 -14.62 -29.50 -12.16
C SER A 248 -14.90 -29.40 -13.66
N PHE A 249 -14.28 -28.43 -14.35
CA PHE A 249 -14.36 -28.29 -15.80
C PHE A 249 -13.79 -29.52 -16.53
N GLU A 250 -12.62 -30.00 -16.12
CA GLU A 250 -12.00 -31.21 -16.71
C GLU A 250 -12.88 -32.44 -16.54
N LYS A 251 -13.40 -32.68 -15.32
CA LYS A 251 -14.35 -33.77 -15.05
C LYS A 251 -15.61 -33.65 -15.91
N GLN A 252 -16.15 -32.44 -16.08
CA GLN A 252 -17.30 -32.23 -16.93
C GLN A 252 -16.98 -32.51 -18.39
N LYS A 253 -15.82 -32.05 -18.89
CA LYS A 253 -15.33 -32.28 -20.25
C LYS A 253 -15.18 -33.78 -20.55
N GLU A 254 -14.59 -34.54 -19.62
CA GLU A 254 -14.48 -36.00 -19.72
C GLU A 254 -15.86 -36.66 -19.77
N LYS A 255 -16.77 -36.26 -18.90
CA LYS A 255 -18.14 -36.76 -18.84
C LYS A 255 -18.89 -36.46 -20.14
N MET A 256 -18.76 -35.27 -20.69
CA MET A 256 -19.33 -34.87 -21.97
C MET A 256 -18.75 -35.71 -23.10
N ALA A 257 -17.43 -35.89 -23.17
CA ALA A 257 -16.76 -36.74 -24.18
C ALA A 257 -17.23 -38.21 -24.09
N HIS A 258 -17.40 -38.73 -22.87
CA HIS A 258 -17.92 -40.10 -22.69
C HIS A 258 -19.37 -40.23 -23.16
N LEU A 259 -20.25 -39.28 -22.82
CA LEU A 259 -21.63 -39.26 -23.32
C LEU A 259 -21.70 -39.14 -24.83
N GLN A 260 -20.88 -38.28 -25.45
CA GLN A 260 -20.80 -38.12 -26.91
C GLN A 260 -20.35 -39.39 -27.59
N LYS A 261 -19.27 -40.04 -27.12
CA LYS A 261 -18.82 -41.35 -27.63
C LYS A 261 -19.91 -42.42 -27.58
N PHE A 262 -20.70 -42.46 -26.51
CA PHE A 262 -21.83 -43.39 -26.38
C PHE A 262 -22.93 -43.07 -27.39
N ILE A 263 -23.29 -41.81 -27.56
CA ILE A 263 -24.29 -41.35 -28.53
C ILE A 263 -23.86 -41.76 -29.95
N ASP A 264 -22.63 -41.45 -30.34
CA ASP A 264 -22.09 -41.72 -31.68
C ASP A 264 -22.07 -43.23 -32.00
N ARG A 265 -21.71 -44.05 -30.99
CA ARG A 265 -21.65 -45.52 -31.15
C ARG A 265 -23.03 -46.19 -31.26
N PHE A 266 -24.06 -45.61 -30.61
CA PHE A 266 -25.36 -46.31 -30.46
C PHE A 266 -26.53 -45.58 -31.14
N LYS A 267 -26.34 -44.38 -31.71
CA LYS A 267 -27.37 -43.61 -32.42
C LYS A 267 -28.02 -44.37 -33.58
N ALA A 268 -27.27 -45.22 -34.26
CA ALA A 268 -27.75 -46.02 -35.43
C ALA A 268 -28.35 -47.38 -35.04
N LYS A 269 -28.30 -47.84 -33.77
CA LYS A 269 -28.82 -49.15 -33.36
C LYS A 269 -30.23 -49.04 -32.77
N ALA A 270 -31.25 -49.57 -33.47
CA ALA A 270 -32.67 -49.50 -33.07
C ALA A 270 -32.93 -50.00 -31.64
N SER A 271 -32.26 -51.04 -31.19
CA SER A 271 -32.40 -51.60 -29.82
C SER A 271 -31.90 -50.69 -28.69
N LYS A 272 -31.01 -49.72 -28.98
CA LYS A 272 -30.44 -48.78 -28.03
C LYS A 272 -30.79 -47.33 -28.30
N ALA A 273 -31.63 -47.04 -29.28
CA ALA A 273 -32.03 -45.68 -29.68
C ALA A 273 -32.63 -44.88 -28.51
N LYS A 274 -33.48 -45.52 -27.68
CA LYS A 274 -34.09 -44.89 -26.49
C LYS A 274 -33.04 -44.48 -25.44
N GLN A 275 -31.99 -45.31 -25.27
CA GLN A 275 -30.89 -45.01 -24.34
C GLN A 275 -29.99 -43.90 -24.90
N ALA A 276 -29.70 -43.87 -26.21
CA ALA A 276 -28.97 -42.79 -26.87
C ALA A 276 -29.72 -41.46 -26.77
N GLN A 277 -31.05 -41.45 -26.98
CA GLN A 277 -31.89 -40.27 -26.83
C GLN A 277 -31.89 -39.72 -25.39
N SER A 278 -31.93 -40.61 -24.36
CA SER A 278 -31.80 -40.20 -22.95
C SER A 278 -30.44 -39.52 -22.65
N ARG A 279 -29.36 -40.02 -23.29
CA ARG A 279 -28.02 -39.43 -23.16
C ARG A 279 -27.88 -38.10 -23.88
N VAL A 280 -28.52 -37.90 -25.02
CA VAL A 280 -28.62 -36.60 -25.70
C VAL A 280 -29.31 -35.58 -24.79
N LYS A 281 -30.49 -35.96 -24.23
CA LYS A 281 -31.19 -35.05 -23.28
C LYS A 281 -30.37 -34.76 -22.02
N ALA A 282 -29.54 -35.69 -21.54
CA ALA A 282 -28.64 -35.47 -20.44
C ALA A 282 -27.52 -34.50 -20.81
N LEU A 283 -26.96 -34.61 -22.02
CA LEU A 283 -25.95 -33.69 -22.54
C LEU A 283 -26.50 -32.26 -22.73
N ASP A 284 -27.73 -32.15 -23.26
CA ASP A 284 -28.40 -30.86 -23.49
C ASP A 284 -28.76 -30.13 -22.19
N ARG A 285 -29.00 -30.88 -21.10
CA ARG A 285 -29.30 -30.32 -19.75
C ARG A 285 -28.05 -29.98 -18.92
N MET A 286 -26.86 -30.39 -19.37
CA MET A 286 -25.63 -30.05 -18.68
C MET A 286 -25.31 -28.58 -18.93
N GLU A 287 -25.39 -27.74 -17.87
CA GLU A 287 -24.81 -26.41 -17.90
C GLU A 287 -23.31 -26.52 -18.21
N ARG A 288 -22.89 -25.84 -19.25
CA ARG A 288 -21.47 -25.84 -19.64
C ARG A 288 -20.72 -24.94 -18.67
N LEU A 289 -19.87 -25.53 -17.84
CA LEU A 289 -18.90 -24.75 -17.09
C LEU A 289 -17.97 -24.07 -18.08
N ALA A 290 -17.76 -22.77 -17.89
CA ALA A 290 -16.74 -22.06 -18.65
C ALA A 290 -15.35 -22.57 -18.20
N PRO A 291 -14.40 -22.77 -19.14
CA PRO A 291 -13.02 -22.99 -18.73
C PRO A 291 -12.58 -21.80 -17.87
N VAL A 292 -11.77 -22.06 -16.85
CA VAL A 292 -11.04 -20.98 -16.21
C VAL A 292 -10.13 -20.41 -17.28
N LEU A 293 -10.58 -19.30 -17.88
CA LEU A 293 -9.70 -18.50 -18.73
C LEU A 293 -8.75 -17.81 -17.76
N THR A 294 -7.70 -18.53 -17.34
CA THR A 294 -6.52 -17.85 -16.84
C THR A 294 -6.09 -16.92 -17.96
N SER A 295 -6.47 -15.65 -17.86
CA SER A 295 -5.83 -14.63 -18.67
C SER A 295 -4.34 -14.86 -18.46
N ARG A 296 -3.59 -15.08 -19.54
CA ARG A 296 -2.14 -15.30 -19.45
C ARG A 296 -1.60 -14.23 -18.52
N GLU A 297 -0.96 -14.67 -17.44
CA GLU A 297 -0.27 -13.79 -16.52
C GLU A 297 0.61 -12.88 -17.33
N PHE A 298 0.54 -11.60 -17.05
CA PHE A 298 1.40 -10.65 -17.72
C PHE A 298 2.81 -10.87 -17.18
N SER A 299 3.73 -11.23 -18.04
CA SER A 299 5.14 -11.37 -17.70
C SER A 299 6.01 -10.79 -18.81
N PHE A 300 7.11 -10.21 -18.45
CA PHE A 300 8.15 -9.73 -19.35
C PHE A 300 9.51 -9.92 -18.68
N GLU A 301 10.55 -9.95 -19.50
CA GLU A 301 11.92 -10.17 -19.05
C GLU A 301 12.82 -9.07 -19.60
N PHE A 302 13.77 -8.60 -18.78
CA PHE A 302 14.86 -7.78 -19.29
C PHE A 302 15.83 -8.64 -20.08
N ARG A 303 16.30 -8.11 -21.21
CA ARG A 303 17.31 -8.81 -22.01
C ARG A 303 18.66 -8.74 -21.31
N GLU A 304 19.47 -9.80 -21.45
CA GLU A 304 20.82 -9.83 -20.90
C GLU A 304 21.63 -8.58 -21.30
N PRO A 305 22.31 -7.93 -20.35
CA PRO A 305 23.16 -6.79 -20.63
C PRO A 305 24.34 -7.18 -21.53
N LEU A 306 24.73 -6.31 -22.46
CA LEU A 306 25.88 -6.57 -23.35
C LEU A 306 27.22 -6.49 -22.62
N ASN A 307 27.32 -5.67 -21.58
CA ASN A 307 28.51 -5.44 -20.78
C ASN A 307 28.10 -5.20 -19.32
N LEU A 308 28.99 -5.60 -18.39
CA LEU A 308 28.84 -5.35 -16.96
C LEU A 308 30.13 -4.72 -16.41
N PRO A 309 30.33 -3.40 -16.59
CA PRO A 309 31.53 -2.74 -16.08
C PRO A 309 31.56 -2.77 -14.55
N ASN A 310 32.76 -2.92 -13.95
CA ASN A 310 32.93 -2.90 -12.51
C ASN A 310 34.14 -2.03 -12.11
N PRO A 311 33.95 -0.89 -11.40
CA PRO A 311 32.66 -0.35 -10.98
C PRO A 311 31.80 0.14 -12.15
N MET A 312 30.48 0.08 -12.01
CA MET A 312 29.57 0.68 -12.98
C MET A 312 29.61 2.18 -12.91
N LEU A 313 29.58 2.71 -11.68
CA LEU A 313 29.57 4.14 -11.41
C LEU A 313 30.37 4.44 -10.14
N SER A 314 31.14 5.53 -10.16
CA SER A 314 31.84 6.06 -8.99
C SER A 314 31.52 7.53 -8.82
N LEU A 315 30.93 7.86 -7.69
CA LEU A 315 30.58 9.21 -7.25
C LEU A 315 31.64 9.68 -6.26
N LYS A 316 32.24 10.86 -6.49
CA LYS A 316 33.21 11.45 -5.59
C LYS A 316 32.82 12.90 -5.31
N ASP A 317 32.46 13.16 -4.05
CA ASP A 317 32.07 14.47 -3.52
C ASP A 317 30.98 15.14 -4.37
N VAL A 318 30.04 14.35 -4.91
CA VAL A 318 29.00 14.84 -5.81
C VAL A 318 27.97 15.66 -5.04
N GLU A 319 27.61 16.80 -5.61
CA GLU A 319 26.55 17.70 -5.14
C GLU A 319 25.41 17.71 -6.13
N CYS A 320 24.19 17.43 -5.59
CA CYS A 320 22.96 17.37 -6.36
C CYS A 320 22.03 18.52 -5.96
N GLY A 321 21.43 19.19 -6.94
CA GLY A 321 20.54 20.32 -6.66
C GLY A 321 20.14 21.02 -7.96
N TYR A 322 19.55 22.19 -7.85
CA TYR A 322 19.07 22.98 -8.98
C TYR A 322 19.95 24.22 -9.17
N PRO A 323 20.43 24.48 -10.40
CA PRO A 323 21.17 25.70 -10.68
C PRO A 323 20.25 26.91 -10.49
N SER A 324 20.81 28.02 -10.00
CA SER A 324 20.05 29.26 -9.92
C SER A 324 19.72 29.76 -11.33
N LEU A 325 18.49 30.21 -11.55
CA LEU A 325 18.04 30.83 -12.79
C LEU A 325 18.36 32.34 -12.82
N VAL A 326 18.82 32.88 -11.69
CA VAL A 326 19.14 34.32 -11.54
C VAL A 326 20.65 34.46 -11.44
N ASP A 327 21.24 35.27 -12.35
CA ASP A 327 22.67 35.55 -12.34
C ASP A 327 23.10 36.19 -11.02
N GLY A 328 24.03 35.53 -10.31
CA GLY A 328 24.57 36.00 -9.03
C GLY A 328 23.95 35.39 -7.77
N GLU A 329 22.89 34.60 -7.88
CA GLU A 329 22.39 33.81 -6.75
C GLU A 329 23.07 32.42 -6.68
N PRO A 330 23.35 31.89 -5.47
CA PRO A 330 23.96 30.60 -5.33
C PRO A 330 22.99 29.48 -5.75
N ASP A 331 23.56 28.42 -6.31
CA ASP A 331 22.81 27.21 -6.66
C ASP A 331 22.13 26.59 -5.44
N LYS A 332 20.93 26.08 -5.62
CA LYS A 332 20.17 25.40 -4.55
C LYS A 332 20.64 23.94 -4.44
N ILE A 333 21.67 23.70 -3.62
CA ILE A 333 22.15 22.37 -3.34
C ILE A 333 21.18 21.68 -2.36
N ILE A 334 20.72 20.47 -2.71
CA ILE A 334 19.80 19.66 -1.90
C ILE A 334 20.56 18.55 -1.18
N VAL A 335 21.44 17.84 -1.89
CA VAL A 335 22.25 16.76 -1.34
C VAL A 335 23.71 17.01 -1.65
N ARG A 336 24.57 16.85 -0.64
CA ARG A 336 26.01 17.17 -0.69
C ARG A 336 26.87 15.95 -0.39
N ASN A 337 28.13 16.04 -0.84
CA ASN A 337 29.20 15.11 -0.44
C ASN A 337 28.89 13.64 -0.68
N ILE A 338 28.27 13.31 -1.83
CA ILE A 338 27.98 11.93 -2.17
C ILE A 338 29.28 11.29 -2.68
N SER A 339 29.85 10.39 -1.84
CA SER A 339 31.04 9.62 -2.21
C SER A 339 30.71 8.14 -2.07
N ARG A 340 30.30 7.52 -3.20
CA ARG A 340 29.79 6.15 -3.30
C ARG A 340 30.14 5.53 -4.64
N SER A 341 30.19 4.20 -4.68
CA SER A 341 30.34 3.45 -5.94
C SER A 341 29.22 2.45 -6.09
N VAL A 342 28.76 2.26 -7.32
CA VAL A 342 27.82 1.22 -7.71
C VAL A 342 28.59 0.14 -8.44
N LEU A 343 28.55 -1.08 -7.92
CA LEU A 343 29.23 -2.23 -8.48
C LEU A 343 28.28 -3.06 -9.34
N ALA A 344 28.83 -3.88 -10.22
CA ALA A 344 28.05 -4.79 -11.04
C ALA A 344 27.22 -5.76 -10.19
N GLY A 345 25.93 -5.90 -10.50
CA GLY A 345 24.99 -6.77 -9.81
C GLY A 345 24.42 -6.22 -8.49
N GLN A 346 24.82 -5.03 -8.04
CA GLN A 346 24.24 -4.43 -6.82
C GLN A 346 22.78 -4.00 -7.04
N ARG A 347 21.97 -4.22 -5.99
CA ARG A 347 20.54 -3.90 -5.95
C ARG A 347 20.27 -2.96 -4.78
N ILE A 348 20.20 -1.68 -5.06
CA ILE A 348 20.21 -0.60 -4.08
C ILE A 348 18.84 0.04 -3.99
N GLY A 349 18.18 -0.03 -2.81
CA GLY A 349 16.99 0.74 -2.48
C GLY A 349 17.37 2.11 -1.90
N ILE A 350 16.74 3.18 -2.39
CA ILE A 350 16.97 4.54 -1.90
C ILE A 350 15.83 4.93 -0.95
N LEU A 351 16.14 5.05 0.34
CA LEU A 351 15.22 5.40 1.40
C LEU A 351 15.32 6.89 1.77
N GLY A 352 14.31 7.42 2.42
CA GLY A 352 14.25 8.79 2.93
C GLY A 352 12.86 9.42 2.77
N ALA A 353 12.56 10.42 3.58
CA ALA A 353 11.30 11.17 3.50
C ALA A 353 11.17 11.95 2.19
N ASN A 354 9.95 12.35 1.83
CA ASN A 354 9.73 13.17 0.64
C ASN A 354 10.36 14.56 0.80
N GLY A 355 10.94 15.06 -0.30
CA GLY A 355 11.65 16.34 -0.32
C GLY A 355 13.09 16.28 0.20
N GLN A 356 13.62 15.13 0.61
CA GLN A 356 15.03 14.97 1.02
C GLN A 356 16.01 14.88 -0.16
N GLY A 357 15.51 14.82 -1.40
CA GLY A 357 16.36 14.82 -2.60
C GLY A 357 16.59 13.45 -3.24
N LYS A 358 15.81 12.41 -2.92
CA LYS A 358 15.91 11.07 -3.55
C LYS A 358 15.91 11.15 -5.08
N SER A 359 14.85 11.72 -5.64
CA SER A 359 14.72 11.91 -7.11
C SER A 359 15.81 12.81 -7.69
N THR A 360 16.29 13.81 -6.93
CA THR A 360 17.39 14.69 -7.38
C THR A 360 18.70 13.90 -7.53
N VAL A 361 18.99 12.99 -6.59
CA VAL A 361 20.15 12.08 -6.67
C VAL A 361 20.03 11.16 -7.88
N VAL A 362 18.87 10.52 -8.07
CA VAL A 362 18.65 9.62 -9.22
C VAL A 362 18.74 10.37 -10.54
N LYS A 363 18.11 11.55 -10.68
CA LYS A 363 18.19 12.42 -11.88
C LYS A 363 19.61 12.83 -12.20
N THR A 364 20.41 13.15 -11.16
CA THR A 364 21.82 13.50 -11.36
C THR A 364 22.64 12.31 -11.85
N ILE A 365 22.40 11.11 -11.32
CA ILE A 365 23.05 9.88 -11.78
C ILE A 365 22.59 9.51 -13.20
N ALA A 366 21.31 9.68 -13.51
CA ALA A 366 20.73 9.43 -14.83
C ALA A 366 21.19 10.43 -15.90
N ARG A 367 21.90 11.51 -15.52
CA ARG A 367 22.29 12.64 -16.38
C ARG A 367 21.12 13.50 -16.89
N ASP A 368 19.93 13.28 -16.36
CA ASP A 368 18.78 14.14 -16.60
C ASP A 368 18.99 15.53 -15.96
N GLN A 369 19.81 15.58 -14.90
CA GLN A 369 20.21 16.79 -14.20
C GLN A 369 21.74 16.84 -14.03
N ARG A 370 22.33 18.02 -14.27
CA ARG A 370 23.78 18.21 -14.11
C ARG A 370 24.14 18.25 -12.62
N ALA A 371 25.23 17.55 -12.23
CA ALA A 371 25.84 17.70 -10.91
C ALA A 371 26.36 19.14 -10.74
N LEU A 372 26.09 19.73 -9.57
CA LEU A 372 26.56 21.09 -9.22
C LEU A 372 28.01 21.08 -8.73
N GLY A 373 28.49 19.95 -8.21
CA GLY A 373 29.88 19.76 -7.76
C GLY A 373 30.29 18.30 -7.78
N GLY A 374 31.59 18.05 -7.55
CA GLY A 374 32.15 16.72 -7.53
C GLY A 374 32.38 16.09 -8.92
N THR A 375 32.67 14.79 -8.94
CA THR A 375 32.93 14.03 -10.17
C THR A 375 32.14 12.73 -10.19
N ILE A 376 31.53 12.44 -11.34
CA ILE A 376 30.87 11.18 -11.65
C ILE A 376 31.73 10.46 -12.70
N THR A 377 32.27 9.30 -12.33
CA THR A 377 33.08 8.47 -13.23
C THR A 377 32.29 7.23 -13.60
N GLU A 378 32.18 6.94 -14.87
CA GLU A 378 31.41 5.83 -15.41
C GLU A 378 32.30 4.70 -15.90
N GLY A 379 31.84 3.47 -15.68
CA GLY A 379 32.46 2.29 -16.26
C GLY A 379 32.30 2.26 -17.79
N LYS A 380 33.32 1.75 -18.47
CA LYS A 380 33.29 1.68 -19.94
C LYS A 380 32.19 0.71 -20.40
N GLY A 381 31.27 1.23 -21.19
CA GLY A 381 30.11 0.47 -21.68
C GLY A 381 28.91 0.51 -20.74
N LEU A 382 28.85 1.46 -19.81
CA LEU A 382 27.66 1.75 -19.00
C LEU A 382 26.51 2.16 -19.92
N ALA A 383 25.37 1.48 -19.77
CA ALA A 383 24.10 1.77 -20.43
C ALA A 383 23.02 1.94 -19.35
N ILE A 384 22.63 3.19 -19.10
CA ILE A 384 21.64 3.53 -18.08
C ILE A 384 20.25 3.45 -18.68
N GLY A 385 19.37 2.66 -18.05
CA GLY A 385 17.93 2.71 -18.26
C GLY A 385 17.30 3.51 -17.14
N TYR A 386 16.68 4.63 -17.45
CA TYR A 386 16.07 5.48 -16.45
C TYR A 386 14.55 5.49 -16.61
N PHE A 387 13.83 5.22 -15.52
CA PHE A 387 12.39 5.37 -15.41
C PHE A 387 12.10 6.52 -14.45
N ALA A 388 11.74 7.67 -14.99
CA ALA A 388 11.46 8.87 -14.22
C ALA A 388 10.02 8.91 -13.70
N GLN A 389 9.80 9.54 -12.57
CA GLN A 389 8.47 9.76 -12.00
C GLN A 389 7.50 10.48 -12.98
N GLN A 390 8.00 11.32 -13.86
CA GLN A 390 7.24 12.10 -14.85
C GLN A 390 7.38 11.56 -16.29
N GLU A 391 7.81 10.32 -16.46
CA GLU A 391 8.09 9.77 -17.80
C GLU A 391 6.84 9.59 -18.67
N LEU A 392 5.66 9.58 -18.05
CA LEU A 392 4.40 9.65 -18.79
C LEU A 392 4.24 10.95 -19.58
N ASP A 393 4.88 12.04 -19.12
CA ASP A 393 4.85 13.36 -19.77
C ASP A 393 5.82 13.45 -20.96
N VAL A 394 6.81 12.55 -21.05
CA VAL A 394 7.76 12.44 -22.17
C VAL A 394 7.10 11.77 -23.39
N LEU A 395 6.03 11.04 -23.17
CA LEU A 395 5.28 10.42 -24.25
C LEU A 395 4.53 11.49 -25.05
N ARG A 396 4.67 11.46 -26.37
CA ARG A 396 3.95 12.37 -27.27
C ARG A 396 2.50 11.92 -27.43
N PRO A 397 1.51 12.70 -26.98
CA PRO A 397 0.12 12.26 -26.94
C PRO A 397 -0.45 11.91 -28.32
N ASP A 398 0.03 12.56 -29.36
CA ASP A 398 -0.45 12.41 -30.74
C ASP A 398 0.19 11.23 -31.49
N GLU A 399 1.30 10.69 -30.97
CA GLU A 399 2.01 9.57 -31.58
C GLU A 399 1.47 8.22 -31.05
N SER A 400 1.63 7.16 -31.86
CA SER A 400 1.24 5.80 -31.45
C SER A 400 2.38 5.09 -30.70
N PRO A 401 2.08 4.01 -29.92
CA PRO A 401 3.10 3.16 -29.31
C PRO A 401 4.15 2.66 -30.33
N LEU A 402 3.73 2.29 -31.52
CA LEU A 402 4.63 1.84 -32.56
C LEU A 402 5.58 2.94 -33.02
N ASN A 403 5.10 4.19 -33.15
CA ASN A 403 5.93 5.32 -33.54
C ASN A 403 6.99 5.62 -32.48
N HIS A 404 6.65 5.55 -31.19
CA HIS A 404 7.59 5.67 -30.08
C HIS A 404 8.67 4.60 -30.15
N MET A 405 8.29 3.33 -30.33
CA MET A 405 9.24 2.22 -30.45
C MET A 405 10.10 2.33 -31.71
N THR A 406 9.54 2.76 -32.82
CA THR A 406 10.31 2.93 -34.08
C THR A 406 11.37 4.03 -33.94
N ARG A 407 11.00 5.16 -33.30
CA ARG A 407 11.94 6.25 -33.01
C ARG A 407 13.04 5.75 -32.05
N LEU A 408 12.68 5.10 -30.95
CA LEU A 408 13.63 4.56 -29.99
C LEU A 408 14.60 3.57 -30.63
N ALA A 409 14.09 2.60 -31.41
CA ALA A 409 14.91 1.61 -32.09
C ALA A 409 15.90 2.23 -33.10
N ARG A 410 15.51 3.35 -33.74
CA ARG A 410 16.40 4.10 -34.63
C ARG A 410 17.49 4.88 -33.87
N ASP A 411 17.13 5.49 -32.72
CA ASP A 411 17.99 6.42 -32.00
C ASP A 411 18.98 5.70 -31.06
N VAL A 412 18.56 4.57 -30.48
CA VAL A 412 19.34 3.77 -29.51
C VAL A 412 19.83 2.44 -30.10
N GLY A 413 19.13 1.90 -31.14
CA GLY A 413 19.44 0.61 -31.79
C GLY A 413 19.29 -0.63 -30.88
N PRO A 414 19.37 -1.85 -31.44
CA PRO A 414 19.39 -2.14 -32.87
C PRO A 414 18.07 -1.75 -33.55
N ALA A 415 18.15 -1.29 -34.81
CA ALA A 415 16.94 -1.00 -35.57
C ALA A 415 16.11 -2.27 -35.74
N GLY A 416 14.90 -2.29 -35.17
CA GLY A 416 13.95 -3.39 -35.31
C GLY A 416 13.09 -3.22 -36.56
N ARG A 417 12.72 -4.33 -37.19
CA ARG A 417 11.70 -4.31 -38.25
C ARG A 417 10.33 -4.01 -37.60
N GLU A 418 9.45 -3.37 -38.32
CA GLU A 418 8.12 -3.00 -37.80
C GLU A 418 7.38 -4.19 -37.19
N GLN A 419 7.44 -5.37 -37.82
CA GLN A 419 6.79 -6.58 -37.30
C GLN A 419 7.42 -7.06 -35.96
N GLU A 420 8.72 -6.89 -35.77
CA GLU A 420 9.40 -7.22 -34.52
C GLU A 420 8.96 -6.28 -33.40
N LEU A 421 8.84 -4.99 -33.69
CA LEU A 421 8.34 -3.99 -32.73
C LEU A 421 6.88 -4.24 -32.36
N ARG A 422 6.03 -4.62 -33.33
CA ARG A 422 4.64 -5.01 -33.06
C ARG A 422 4.55 -6.26 -32.19
N ASN A 423 5.35 -7.28 -32.47
CA ASN A 423 5.39 -8.51 -31.68
C ASN A 423 5.89 -8.23 -30.26
N PHE A 424 6.89 -7.37 -30.13
CA PHE A 424 7.42 -6.96 -28.83
C PHE A 424 6.38 -6.17 -28.02
N LEU A 425 5.70 -5.18 -28.61
CA LEU A 425 4.59 -4.48 -27.97
C LEU A 425 3.46 -5.42 -27.57
N GLY A 426 3.23 -6.48 -28.34
CA GLY A 426 2.25 -7.52 -28.01
C GLY A 426 2.55 -8.24 -26.68
N GLN A 427 3.82 -8.41 -26.32
CA GLN A 427 4.23 -8.95 -25.00
C GLN A 427 3.78 -8.03 -23.86
N PHE A 428 3.75 -6.72 -24.09
CA PHE A 428 3.27 -5.72 -23.13
C PHE A 428 1.75 -5.45 -23.21
N ARG A 429 0.98 -6.42 -23.79
CA ARG A 429 -0.48 -6.35 -23.93
C ARG A 429 -1.00 -5.21 -24.83
N PHE A 430 -0.20 -4.71 -25.75
CA PHE A 430 -0.69 -3.85 -26.82
C PHE A 430 -1.26 -4.69 -27.96
N ALA A 431 -2.59 -4.82 -28.00
CA ALA A 431 -3.29 -5.54 -29.07
C ALA A 431 -3.18 -4.83 -30.43
N ALA A 432 -3.52 -5.51 -31.51
CA ALA A 432 -3.29 -5.06 -32.88
C ALA A 432 -3.77 -3.61 -33.17
N ASP A 433 -4.91 -3.21 -32.63
CA ASP A 433 -5.46 -1.86 -32.83
C ASP A 433 -4.81 -0.81 -31.89
N MET A 434 -4.47 -1.18 -30.68
CA MET A 434 -3.84 -0.29 -29.69
C MET A 434 -2.44 0.16 -30.10
N VAL A 435 -1.72 -0.67 -30.87
CA VAL A 435 -0.36 -0.35 -31.34
C VAL A 435 -0.34 0.90 -32.21
N ASN A 436 -1.43 1.21 -32.91
CA ASN A 436 -1.57 2.38 -33.78
C ASN A 436 -2.40 3.52 -33.16
N GLN A 437 -2.97 3.33 -31.97
CA GLN A 437 -3.80 4.30 -31.29
C GLN A 437 -2.94 5.43 -30.72
N ALA A 438 -3.45 6.67 -30.70
CA ALA A 438 -2.74 7.79 -30.10
C ALA A 438 -2.52 7.59 -28.59
N VAL A 439 -1.30 7.77 -28.11
CA VAL A 439 -0.91 7.56 -26.70
C VAL A 439 -1.72 8.44 -25.74
N GLY A 440 -2.16 9.61 -26.19
CA GLY A 440 -3.02 10.49 -25.39
C GLY A 440 -4.31 9.85 -24.93
N THR A 441 -4.85 8.87 -25.67
CA THR A 441 -6.10 8.15 -25.35
C THR A 441 -5.90 6.94 -24.43
N LEU A 442 -4.65 6.56 -24.16
CA LEU A 442 -4.31 5.45 -23.29
C LEU A 442 -4.50 5.82 -21.82
N SER A 443 -4.89 4.85 -21.00
CA SER A 443 -4.91 4.99 -19.54
C SER A 443 -3.49 5.16 -18.97
N GLY A 444 -3.37 5.69 -17.74
CA GLY A 444 -2.09 5.85 -17.07
C GLY A 444 -1.29 4.54 -16.97
N GLY A 445 -1.94 3.42 -16.63
CA GLY A 445 -1.30 2.11 -16.58
C GLY A 445 -0.84 1.58 -17.95
N GLU A 446 -1.56 1.89 -19.03
CA GLU A 446 -1.14 1.54 -20.40
C GLU A 446 0.07 2.37 -20.83
N LYS A 447 0.10 3.65 -20.49
CA LYS A 447 1.26 4.53 -20.72
C LYS A 447 2.50 4.02 -19.96
N ALA A 448 2.33 3.65 -18.69
CA ALA A 448 3.42 3.09 -17.89
C ALA A 448 3.96 1.78 -18.49
N ARG A 449 3.09 0.88 -18.97
CA ARG A 449 3.53 -0.33 -19.69
C ARG A 449 4.29 -0.01 -20.98
N LEU A 450 3.91 1.06 -21.70
CA LEU A 450 4.66 1.49 -22.89
C LEU A 450 6.07 1.94 -22.51
N VAL A 451 6.21 2.74 -21.45
CA VAL A 451 7.51 3.19 -20.95
C VAL A 451 8.37 2.01 -20.52
N LEU A 452 7.79 1.02 -19.80
CA LEU A 452 8.49 -0.21 -19.45
C LEU A 452 8.95 -0.98 -20.71
N ALA A 453 8.11 -1.09 -21.74
CA ALA A 453 8.49 -1.70 -23.01
C ALA A 453 9.67 -0.96 -23.66
N MET A 454 9.65 0.37 -23.67
CA MET A 454 10.74 1.18 -24.20
C MET A 454 12.04 0.97 -23.40
N LEU A 455 11.95 0.88 -22.07
CA LEU A 455 13.09 0.62 -21.19
C LEU A 455 13.72 -0.76 -21.44
N VAL A 456 12.90 -1.81 -21.52
CA VAL A 456 13.36 -3.17 -21.80
C VAL A 456 14.03 -3.28 -23.18
N TRP A 457 13.53 -2.54 -24.17
CA TRP A 457 14.12 -2.53 -25.52
C TRP A 457 15.55 -2.00 -25.54
N GLN A 458 15.88 -1.03 -24.70
CA GLN A 458 17.19 -0.37 -24.63
C GLN A 458 18.32 -1.27 -24.12
N ARG A 459 18.02 -2.42 -23.52
CA ARG A 459 19.00 -3.35 -22.89
C ARG A 459 19.97 -2.66 -21.91
N PRO A 460 19.47 -1.98 -20.90
CA PRO A 460 20.33 -1.33 -19.92
C PRO A 460 21.14 -2.35 -19.11
N ASN A 461 22.28 -1.90 -18.57
CA ASN A 461 23.04 -2.66 -17.57
C ASN A 461 22.96 -2.02 -16.17
N LEU A 462 22.52 -0.77 -16.06
CA LEU A 462 22.15 -0.10 -14.83
C LEU A 462 20.72 0.43 -14.97
N LEU A 463 19.82 -0.06 -14.15
CA LEU A 463 18.46 0.46 -14.04
C LEU A 463 18.36 1.50 -12.92
N LEU A 464 17.83 2.65 -13.23
CA LEU A 464 17.47 3.71 -12.29
C LEU A 464 15.95 3.86 -12.34
N LEU A 465 15.25 3.46 -11.27
CA LEU A 465 13.79 3.49 -11.23
C LEU A 465 13.33 4.44 -10.12
N ASP A 466 12.60 5.49 -10.50
CA ASP A 466 12.03 6.48 -9.58
C ASP A 466 10.51 6.34 -9.55
N GLU A 467 9.98 5.70 -8.50
CA GLU A 467 8.57 5.38 -8.27
C GLU A 467 7.91 4.59 -9.43
N PRO A 468 8.49 3.47 -9.87
CA PRO A 468 8.02 2.74 -11.05
C PRO A 468 6.65 2.09 -10.88
N THR A 469 6.18 1.92 -9.65
CA THR A 469 4.89 1.28 -9.32
C THR A 469 3.70 2.24 -9.40
N ASN A 470 3.94 3.54 -9.51
CA ASN A 470 2.87 4.51 -9.66
C ASN A 470 2.07 4.22 -10.92
N HIS A 471 0.73 4.22 -10.80
CA HIS A 471 -0.22 3.94 -11.88
C HIS A 471 -0.24 2.48 -12.40
N LEU A 472 0.62 1.57 -11.88
CA LEU A 472 0.57 0.16 -12.23
C LEU A 472 -0.52 -0.57 -11.44
N ASP A 473 -1.25 -1.45 -12.10
CA ASP A 473 -2.14 -2.41 -11.43
C ASP A 473 -1.32 -3.55 -10.81
N LEU A 474 -1.97 -4.31 -9.92
CA LEU A 474 -1.31 -5.40 -9.18
C LEU A 474 -0.63 -6.41 -10.11
N ASP A 475 -1.30 -6.85 -11.20
CA ASP A 475 -0.73 -7.79 -12.18
C ASP A 475 0.58 -7.24 -12.80
N THR A 476 0.62 -5.94 -13.11
CA THR A 476 1.80 -5.30 -13.72
C THR A 476 2.92 -5.06 -12.71
N ARG A 477 2.58 -4.76 -11.45
CA ARG A 477 3.57 -4.65 -10.35
C ARG A 477 4.26 -5.97 -10.08
N GLU A 478 3.49 -7.06 -10.05
CA GLU A 478 4.02 -8.41 -9.88
C GLU A 478 4.94 -8.81 -11.02
N ALA A 479 4.53 -8.56 -12.26
CA ALA A 479 5.38 -8.79 -13.43
C ALA A 479 6.67 -7.96 -13.39
N LEU A 480 6.60 -6.71 -12.91
CA LEU A 480 7.77 -5.86 -12.73
C LEU A 480 8.72 -6.43 -11.65
N SER A 481 8.19 -6.86 -10.50
CA SER A 481 8.99 -7.47 -9.44
C SER A 481 9.71 -8.72 -9.93
N MET A 482 9.01 -9.62 -10.63
CA MET A 482 9.60 -10.82 -11.23
C MET A 482 10.70 -10.46 -12.23
N ALA A 483 10.42 -9.53 -13.15
CA ALA A 483 11.40 -9.13 -14.16
C ALA A 483 12.64 -8.46 -13.55
N LEU A 484 12.48 -7.67 -12.48
CA LEU A 484 13.60 -7.06 -11.78
C LEU A 484 14.43 -8.08 -11.00
N ASN A 485 13.79 -9.12 -10.43
CA ASN A 485 14.50 -10.21 -9.75
C ASN A 485 15.38 -11.03 -10.71
N GLU A 486 14.93 -11.22 -11.95
CA GLU A 486 15.66 -11.93 -12.99
C GLU A 486 16.70 -11.06 -13.72
N PHE A 487 16.67 -9.74 -13.50
CA PHE A 487 17.58 -8.82 -14.16
C PHE A 487 19.04 -9.00 -13.69
N GLU A 488 19.94 -9.27 -14.63
CA GLU A 488 21.37 -9.53 -14.35
C GLU A 488 22.22 -8.26 -14.16
N GLY A 489 21.69 -7.08 -14.46
CA GLY A 489 22.37 -5.79 -14.27
C GLY A 489 22.30 -5.28 -12.83
N SER A 490 22.72 -4.03 -12.62
CA SER A 490 22.58 -3.33 -11.36
C SER A 490 21.33 -2.50 -11.32
N LEU A 491 20.76 -2.32 -10.14
CA LEU A 491 19.53 -1.59 -9.91
C LEU A 491 19.70 -0.55 -8.82
N MET A 492 19.14 0.65 -9.05
CA MET A 492 18.88 1.63 -8.02
C MET A 492 17.38 1.98 -8.06
N LEU A 493 16.69 1.76 -6.96
CA LEU A 493 15.24 1.85 -6.86
C LEU A 493 14.83 2.86 -5.79
N VAL A 494 14.08 3.87 -6.18
CA VAL A 494 13.28 4.71 -5.28
C VAL A 494 11.85 4.21 -5.37
N SER A 495 11.29 3.74 -4.27
CA SER A 495 9.89 3.33 -4.23
C SER A 495 9.29 3.48 -2.84
N HIS A 496 7.99 3.69 -2.79
CA HIS A 496 7.19 3.62 -1.57
C HIS A 496 6.49 2.25 -1.42
N ASP A 497 6.63 1.39 -2.42
CA ASP A 497 6.17 0.00 -2.42
C ASP A 497 7.15 -0.87 -1.62
N ARG A 498 6.76 -1.21 -0.38
CA ARG A 498 7.59 -1.99 0.54
C ARG A 498 7.82 -3.41 0.04
N ALA A 499 6.80 -4.02 -0.56
CA ALA A 499 6.91 -5.37 -1.11
C ALA A 499 7.98 -5.41 -2.22
N LEU A 500 7.92 -4.47 -3.16
CA LEU A 500 8.90 -4.37 -4.24
C LEU A 500 10.33 -4.14 -3.71
N LEU A 501 10.51 -3.20 -2.75
CA LEU A 501 11.82 -2.95 -2.14
C LEU A 501 12.37 -4.19 -1.44
N ARG A 502 11.55 -4.93 -0.69
CA ARG A 502 11.94 -6.14 0.04
C ARG A 502 12.30 -7.29 -0.88
N GLU A 503 11.57 -7.44 -1.99
CA GLU A 503 11.78 -8.52 -2.95
C GLU A 503 13.00 -8.31 -3.85
N VAL A 504 13.34 -7.04 -4.14
CA VAL A 504 14.27 -6.72 -5.23
C VAL A 504 15.59 -6.12 -4.73
N CYS A 505 15.62 -5.46 -3.56
CA CYS A 505 16.81 -4.75 -3.06
C CYS A 505 17.53 -5.52 -1.95
N ASP A 506 18.88 -5.59 -2.05
CA ASP A 506 19.75 -6.23 -1.06
C ASP A 506 20.42 -5.21 -0.13
N GLU A 507 20.57 -3.96 -0.59
CA GLU A 507 21.25 -2.88 0.12
C GLU A 507 20.37 -1.61 0.10
N PHE A 508 20.51 -0.79 1.14
CA PHE A 508 19.77 0.47 1.23
C PHE A 508 20.69 1.68 1.42
N TRP A 509 20.37 2.76 0.70
CA TRP A 509 20.96 4.07 0.90
C TRP A 509 19.91 5.03 1.48
N LEU A 510 20.23 5.63 2.61
CA LEU A 510 19.38 6.62 3.26
C LEU A 510 19.78 8.03 2.84
N VAL A 511 18.85 8.74 2.21
CA VAL A 511 18.94 10.16 1.89
C VAL A 511 18.27 10.96 3.00
N ALA A 512 19.06 11.58 3.85
CA ALA A 512 18.59 12.37 4.99
C ALA A 512 19.58 13.48 5.31
N ASP A 513 19.11 14.57 5.91
CA ASP A 513 19.94 15.69 6.40
C ASP A 513 20.88 16.27 5.34
N GLY A 514 20.47 16.26 4.07
CA GLY A 514 21.26 16.76 2.95
C GLY A 514 22.46 15.88 2.55
N GLY A 515 22.51 14.62 2.97
CA GLY A 515 23.56 13.66 2.63
C GLY A 515 23.01 12.29 2.22
N VAL A 516 23.91 11.40 1.74
CA VAL A 516 23.60 9.99 1.42
C VAL A 516 24.50 9.09 2.25
N ARG A 517 23.90 8.19 3.02
CA ARG A 517 24.62 7.21 3.83
C ARG A 517 24.07 5.80 3.63
N PRO A 518 24.89 4.73 3.81
CA PRO A 518 24.34 3.38 3.85
C PRO A 518 23.39 3.24 5.03
N PHE A 519 22.37 2.43 4.86
CA PHE A 519 21.46 2.03 5.92
C PHE A 519 21.70 0.54 6.20
N ASP A 520 22.26 0.26 7.39
CA ASP A 520 22.56 -1.11 7.84
C ASP A 520 21.30 -1.66 8.53
N GLY A 521 20.49 -2.43 7.82
CA GLY A 521 19.26 -3.02 8.29
C GLY A 521 18.28 -3.28 7.15
N ASP A 522 17.16 -3.91 7.47
CA ASP A 522 16.06 -4.16 6.55
C ASP A 522 14.98 -3.04 6.62
N LEU A 523 13.89 -3.22 5.88
CA LEU A 523 12.78 -2.26 5.88
C LEU A 523 12.04 -2.21 7.23
N ASP A 524 12.04 -3.29 8.00
CA ASP A 524 11.43 -3.31 9.33
C ASP A 524 12.28 -2.51 10.32
N ASP A 525 13.60 -2.53 10.17
CA ASP A 525 14.51 -1.67 10.94
C ASP A 525 14.39 -0.21 10.50
N TYR A 526 14.17 0.05 9.22
CA TYR A 526 13.87 1.40 8.73
C TYR A 526 12.55 1.92 9.32
N GLN A 527 11.52 1.11 9.39
CA GLN A 527 10.25 1.48 10.04
C GLN A 527 10.45 1.82 11.52
N LYS A 528 11.23 1.04 12.26
CA LYS A 528 11.59 1.37 13.66
C LYS A 528 12.35 2.69 13.74
N TYR A 529 13.35 2.89 12.87
CA TYR A 529 14.09 4.15 12.78
C TYR A 529 13.17 5.36 12.58
N LEU A 530 12.17 5.26 11.69
CA LEU A 530 11.19 6.31 11.44
C LEU A 530 10.34 6.60 12.70
N LEU A 531 9.82 5.55 13.34
CA LEU A 531 9.01 5.69 14.56
C LEU A 531 9.81 6.33 15.71
N ASP A 532 11.07 5.98 15.87
CA ASP A 532 11.94 6.55 16.91
C ASP A 532 12.31 8.00 16.59
N THR A 533 12.55 8.32 15.32
CA THR A 533 12.81 9.70 14.87
C THR A 533 11.58 10.59 15.11
N ALA A 534 10.38 10.11 14.76
CA ALA A 534 9.12 10.82 15.00
C ALA A 534 8.88 11.06 16.50
N ARG A 535 9.16 10.05 17.34
CA ARG A 535 9.07 10.19 18.81
C ARG A 535 10.07 11.20 19.37
N ALA A 536 11.30 11.19 18.85
CA ALA A 536 12.33 12.14 19.25
C ALA A 536 11.97 13.59 18.88
N GLN A 537 11.43 13.79 17.66
CA GLN A 537 10.95 15.09 17.21
C GLN A 537 9.76 15.59 18.04
N ALA A 538 8.77 14.74 18.33
CA ALA A 538 7.63 15.08 19.17
C ALA A 538 8.05 15.43 20.59
N LYS A 539 9.06 14.75 21.15
CA LYS A 539 9.64 15.08 22.46
C LYS A 539 10.37 16.42 22.43
N ALA A 540 11.20 16.68 21.42
CA ALA A 540 11.91 17.95 21.26
C ALA A 540 10.95 19.14 21.14
N LEU A 541 9.82 18.98 20.42
CA LEU A 541 8.78 20.01 20.34
C LEU A 541 8.07 20.27 21.66
N ARG A 542 7.79 19.23 22.45
CA ARG A 542 7.22 19.38 23.82
C ARG A 542 8.19 20.10 24.74
N ASP A 543 9.47 19.77 24.67
CA ASP A 543 10.51 20.39 25.50
C ASP A 543 10.73 21.86 25.09
N ALA A 544 10.71 22.18 23.78
CA ALA A 544 10.79 23.55 23.28
C ALA A 544 9.57 24.41 23.69
N ASN A 545 8.36 23.86 23.59
CA ASN A 545 7.13 24.55 24.04
C ASN A 545 7.09 24.75 25.58
N SER A 546 7.66 23.82 26.35
CA SER A 546 7.77 23.96 27.78
C SER A 546 8.82 25.00 28.18
N ALA A 547 9.90 25.13 27.42
CA ALA A 547 10.92 26.17 27.60
C ALA A 547 10.41 27.58 27.24
N GLY A 548 9.63 27.68 26.14
CA GLY A 548 8.98 28.93 25.71
C GLY A 548 7.97 29.45 26.75
N LYS A 549 7.19 28.57 27.38
CA LYS A 549 6.28 28.94 28.47
C LYS A 549 7.02 29.40 29.74
N LYS A 550 8.23 28.89 30.01
CA LYS A 550 9.07 29.35 31.10
C LYS A 550 9.73 30.70 30.82
N ALA A 551 10.00 31.05 29.59
CA ALA A 551 10.58 32.32 29.18
C ALA A 551 9.55 33.48 29.14
N ALA A 552 8.26 33.17 28.92
CA ALA A 552 7.17 34.16 28.88
C ALA A 552 6.58 34.52 30.24
N SER A 553 7.04 33.91 31.33
CA SER A 553 6.54 34.13 32.70
C SER A 553 7.59 34.74 33.64
N ALA A 554 8.27 35.82 33.25
CA ALA A 554 9.05 36.65 34.16
C ALA A 554 8.38 38.02 34.28
N PRO A 555 7.59 38.31 35.34
CA PRO A 555 7.23 39.67 35.70
C PRO A 555 8.20 40.21 36.73
N ALA A 556 8.55 41.48 36.56
CA ALA A 556 9.29 42.28 37.52
C ALA A 556 8.57 42.41 38.87
N PRO A 557 9.29 42.65 39.98
CA PRO A 557 8.74 42.48 41.30
C PRO A 557 7.98 43.72 41.79
N LEU A 558 6.73 43.54 42.21
CA LEU A 558 6.06 44.46 43.11
C LEU A 558 5.60 43.69 44.37
N ALA A 559 6.09 44.14 45.50
CA ALA A 559 5.85 43.59 46.81
C ALA A 559 4.43 43.87 47.32
N VAL A 560 3.72 42.84 47.78
CA VAL A 560 2.69 42.94 48.81
C VAL A 560 2.68 41.64 49.62
N LYS A 561 2.66 41.83 50.98
CA LYS A 561 2.72 40.79 51.99
C LYS A 561 1.44 39.96 52.14
N PRO A 562 1.48 38.87 52.90
CA PRO A 562 0.71 37.68 52.71
C PRO A 562 -0.60 37.61 53.52
N VAL A 563 -1.59 36.90 52.96
CA VAL A 563 -2.67 36.29 53.74
C VAL A 563 -2.70 34.80 53.42
N ALA A 564 -2.59 34.02 54.49
CA ALA A 564 -2.59 32.56 54.45
C ALA A 564 -3.98 32.00 54.14
N ALA A 565 -4.03 31.04 53.23
CA ALA A 565 -5.06 29.99 53.23
C ALA A 565 -4.44 28.70 52.70
N ALA A 566 -4.45 27.69 53.53
CA ALA A 566 -3.93 26.38 53.33
C ALA A 566 -4.76 25.61 52.30
N ALA A 567 -4.06 24.98 51.31
CA ALA A 567 -4.56 23.80 50.63
C ALA A 567 -3.38 22.86 50.41
N SER A 568 -3.42 21.74 51.08
CA SER A 568 -2.46 20.66 51.11
C SER A 568 -2.34 19.97 49.75
N SER A 569 -1.17 20.04 49.15
CA SER A 569 -0.74 19.04 48.17
C SER A 569 0.04 17.96 48.91
N ALA A 570 -0.60 16.83 49.17
CA ALA A 570 0.03 15.67 49.77
C ALA A 570 1.07 15.07 48.80
N GLN A 571 2.33 15.16 49.20
CA GLN A 571 3.38 14.28 48.68
C GLN A 571 3.12 12.87 49.20
N PRO A 572 3.21 11.82 48.35
CA PRO A 572 3.03 10.45 48.81
C PRO A 572 4.05 10.08 49.86
N SER A 573 3.56 9.50 50.95
CA SER A 573 4.34 9.16 52.15
C SER A 573 5.41 8.09 51.84
N ARG A 574 6.40 7.97 52.73
CA ARG A 574 7.44 6.92 52.64
C ARG A 574 6.87 5.51 52.68
N ASP A 575 5.69 5.33 53.24
CA ASP A 575 5.00 4.04 53.34
C ASP A 575 4.30 3.66 52.07
N ASP A 576 3.76 4.61 51.27
CA ASP A 576 3.19 4.37 49.96
C ASP A 576 4.27 3.90 48.95
N ARG A 577 5.49 4.49 49.03
CA ARG A 577 6.62 4.05 48.20
C ARG A 577 7.13 2.64 48.57
N LYS A 578 7.01 2.24 49.84
CA LYS A 578 7.36 0.87 50.25
C LYS A 578 6.30 -0.16 49.81
N ALA A 579 5.02 0.20 49.87
CA ALA A 579 3.93 -0.64 49.40
C ALA A 579 4.01 -0.87 47.87
N ASP A 580 4.30 0.20 47.10
CA ASP A 580 4.52 0.10 45.65
C ASP A 580 5.76 -0.73 45.29
N ALA A 581 6.83 -0.62 46.02
CA ALA A 581 8.05 -1.41 45.82
C ALA A 581 7.81 -2.90 46.13
N GLN A 582 7.06 -3.22 47.20
CA GLN A 582 6.69 -4.59 47.54
C GLN A 582 5.70 -5.19 46.55
N ALA A 583 4.75 -4.42 46.05
CA ALA A 583 3.81 -4.87 45.00
C ALA A 583 4.54 -5.17 43.67
N ARG A 584 5.54 -4.35 43.29
CA ARG A 584 6.38 -4.61 42.11
C ARG A 584 7.26 -5.84 42.26
N GLN A 585 7.77 -6.08 43.46
CA GLN A 585 8.61 -7.24 43.76
C GLN A 585 7.80 -8.55 43.76
N GLY A 586 6.59 -8.57 44.34
CA GLY A 586 5.68 -9.72 44.30
C GLY A 586 5.26 -10.09 42.88
N ARG A 587 4.92 -9.12 42.04
CA ARG A 587 4.56 -9.33 40.63
C ARG A 587 5.75 -9.83 39.77
N SER A 588 6.97 -9.33 40.06
CA SER A 588 8.19 -9.85 39.39
C SER A 588 8.47 -11.31 39.75
N ASP A 589 8.12 -11.75 40.94
CA ASP A 589 8.31 -13.12 41.39
C ASP A 589 7.26 -14.08 40.82
N GLU A 590 6.05 -13.60 40.49
CA GLU A 590 5.02 -14.36 39.76
C GLU A 590 5.37 -14.50 38.25
N LEU A 591 5.99 -13.52 37.62
CA LEU A 591 6.39 -13.56 36.21
C LEU A 591 7.59 -14.48 35.94
N LYS A 592 8.49 -14.66 36.90
CA LYS A 592 9.71 -15.48 36.75
C LYS A 592 9.43 -16.95 36.41
N PRO A 593 8.50 -17.66 37.08
CA PRO A 593 8.22 -19.06 36.76
C PRO A 593 7.57 -19.21 35.38
N LEU A 594 6.63 -18.32 35.01
CA LEU A 594 5.96 -18.36 33.71
C LEU A 594 6.93 -18.13 32.54
N ARG A 595 7.84 -17.17 32.68
CA ARG A 595 8.91 -16.95 31.69
C ARG A 595 9.87 -18.12 31.60
N LYS A 596 10.15 -18.81 32.69
CA LYS A 596 10.99 -20.00 32.69
C LYS A 596 10.31 -21.17 31.98
N GLU A 597 9.00 -21.34 32.17
CA GLU A 597 8.21 -22.34 31.45
C GLU A 597 8.07 -22.01 29.97
N LEU A 598 7.80 -20.76 29.63
CA LEU A 598 7.76 -20.29 28.24
C LEU A 598 9.07 -20.60 27.50
N ASN A 599 10.21 -20.27 28.08
CA ASN A 599 11.52 -20.59 27.51
C ASN A 599 11.79 -22.09 27.40
N ARG A 600 11.22 -22.91 28.31
CA ARG A 600 11.35 -24.37 28.23
C ARG A 600 10.54 -24.93 27.06
N VAL A 601 9.35 -24.46 26.85
CA VAL A 601 8.47 -24.84 25.73
C VAL A 601 9.10 -24.40 24.40
N ASP A 602 9.62 -23.19 24.34
CA ASP A 602 10.27 -22.62 23.16
C ASP A 602 11.53 -23.44 22.76
N ASN A 603 12.39 -23.76 23.71
CA ASN A 603 13.54 -24.63 23.45
C ASN A 603 13.13 -26.04 22.99
N ARG A 604 12.06 -26.60 23.54
CA ARG A 604 11.55 -27.91 23.11
C ARG A 604 11.00 -27.88 21.69
N LEU A 605 10.23 -26.84 21.34
CA LEU A 605 9.76 -26.59 19.97
C LEU A 605 10.93 -26.48 18.99
N GLY A 606 11.99 -25.76 19.33
CA GLY A 606 13.19 -25.67 18.51
C GLY A 606 13.83 -27.02 18.19
N VAL A 607 13.90 -27.92 19.18
CA VAL A 607 14.43 -29.29 18.97
C VAL A 607 13.51 -30.10 18.05
N LEU A 608 12.19 -30.04 18.27
CA LEU A 608 11.23 -30.80 17.47
C LEU A 608 11.17 -30.32 16.00
N PHE A 609 11.32 -29.02 15.76
CA PHE A 609 11.43 -28.49 14.41
C PHE A 609 12.72 -28.94 13.71
N ALA A 610 13.84 -29.00 14.44
CA ALA A 610 15.11 -29.52 13.90
C ALA A 610 14.98 -31.02 13.54
N ASP A 611 14.36 -31.82 14.41
CA ASP A 611 14.12 -33.25 14.17
C ASP A 611 13.19 -33.48 12.97
N ARG A 612 12.14 -32.66 12.85
CA ARG A 612 11.22 -32.68 11.71
C ARG A 612 11.97 -32.38 10.41
N THR A 613 12.76 -31.32 10.38
CA THR A 613 13.55 -30.92 9.22
C THR A 613 14.55 -31.99 8.82
N ALA A 614 15.18 -32.66 9.79
CA ALA A 614 16.12 -33.75 9.53
C ALA A 614 15.41 -34.95 8.86
N ILE A 615 14.22 -35.30 9.30
CA ILE A 615 13.42 -36.38 8.70
C ILE A 615 12.92 -35.96 7.29
N GLU A 616 12.43 -34.74 7.12
CA GLU A 616 12.01 -34.21 5.81
C GLU A 616 13.17 -34.19 4.81
N THR A 617 14.36 -33.78 5.25
CA THR A 617 15.57 -33.81 4.42
C THR A 617 15.95 -35.26 4.04
N SER A 618 15.84 -36.21 4.96
CA SER A 618 16.12 -37.61 4.65
C SER A 618 15.12 -38.22 3.66
N LEU A 619 13.86 -37.77 3.70
CA LEU A 619 12.84 -38.15 2.72
C LEU A 619 13.10 -37.54 1.34
N ALA A 620 13.61 -36.30 1.29
CA ALA A 620 13.92 -35.60 0.04
C ALA A 620 15.16 -36.17 -0.69
N THR A 621 16.15 -36.69 0.05
CA THR A 621 17.40 -37.22 -0.54
C THR A 621 17.22 -38.55 -1.27
N GLY A 622 16.08 -39.25 -1.11
CA GLY A 622 15.76 -40.50 -1.82
C GLY A 622 16.60 -41.71 -1.36
N GLY A 623 16.22 -42.89 -1.84
CA GLY A 623 16.96 -44.14 -1.52
C GLY A 623 16.45 -44.92 -0.30
N LEU A 624 15.33 -44.49 0.29
CA LEU A 624 14.73 -45.16 1.45
C LEU A 624 13.90 -46.38 1.03
N THR A 625 13.96 -47.44 1.83
CA THR A 625 13.11 -48.62 1.64
C THR A 625 11.66 -48.34 2.04
N PRO A 626 10.66 -49.06 1.54
CA PRO A 626 9.25 -48.86 1.91
C PRO A 626 8.97 -48.95 3.41
N ALA A 627 9.74 -49.76 4.16
CA ALA A 627 9.64 -49.87 5.61
C ALA A 627 10.16 -48.61 6.32
N GLN A 628 11.26 -48.03 5.84
CA GLN A 628 11.81 -46.76 6.36
C GLN A 628 10.91 -45.56 6.05
N LEU A 629 10.30 -45.54 4.88
CA LEU A 629 9.30 -44.51 4.49
C LEU A 629 8.09 -44.53 5.43
N ALA A 630 7.56 -45.73 5.76
CA ALA A 630 6.46 -45.90 6.70
C ALA A 630 6.83 -45.48 8.14
N ASP A 631 8.08 -45.75 8.57
CA ASP A 631 8.59 -45.35 9.89
C ASP A 631 8.78 -43.85 10.01
N HIS A 632 9.38 -43.23 8.98
CA HIS A 632 9.51 -41.75 8.88
C HIS A 632 8.17 -41.05 8.85
N GLY A 633 7.16 -41.59 8.13
CA GLY A 633 5.81 -41.04 8.10
C GLY A 633 5.11 -41.10 9.47
N LYS A 634 5.30 -42.20 10.25
CA LYS A 634 4.78 -42.30 11.62
C LYS A 634 5.48 -41.29 12.54
N LYS A 635 6.80 -41.12 12.42
CA LYS A 635 7.56 -40.17 13.24
C LYS A 635 7.16 -38.72 12.92
N LEU A 636 6.98 -38.36 11.65
CA LEU A 636 6.50 -37.03 11.26
C LEU A 636 5.12 -36.72 11.82
N LYS A 637 4.22 -37.69 11.81
CA LYS A 637 2.88 -37.53 12.40
C LYS A 637 2.96 -37.30 13.90
N ALA A 638 3.74 -38.10 14.61
CA ALA A 638 3.91 -37.99 16.07
C ALA A 638 4.57 -36.63 16.44
N LEU A 639 5.62 -36.21 15.68
CA LEU A 639 6.26 -34.90 15.85
C LEU A 639 5.25 -33.75 15.59
N GLY A 640 4.42 -33.85 14.55
CA GLY A 640 3.38 -32.87 14.25
C GLY A 640 2.36 -32.71 15.36
N GLU A 641 1.91 -33.83 15.96
CA GLU A 641 0.99 -33.83 17.10
C GLU A 641 1.63 -33.21 18.36
N GLU A 642 2.91 -33.51 18.64
CA GLU A 642 3.66 -32.94 19.78
C GLU A 642 3.90 -31.46 19.60
N ILE A 643 4.28 -31.02 18.38
CA ILE A 643 4.48 -29.61 18.03
C ILE A 643 3.18 -28.83 18.25
N SER A 644 2.05 -29.28 17.71
CA SER A 644 0.76 -28.60 17.83
C SER A 644 0.31 -28.45 19.29
N LEU A 645 0.56 -29.45 20.12
CA LEU A 645 0.25 -29.37 21.55
C LEU A 645 1.13 -28.35 22.29
N LEU A 646 2.42 -28.31 21.97
CA LEU A 646 3.36 -27.37 22.58
C LEU A 646 3.15 -25.94 22.07
N GLU A 647 2.75 -25.74 20.82
CA GLU A 647 2.35 -24.43 20.29
C GLU A 647 1.12 -23.88 21.04
N GLY A 648 0.14 -24.73 21.32
CA GLY A 648 -1.01 -24.37 22.16
C GLY A 648 -0.59 -23.93 23.56
N GLN A 649 0.30 -24.68 24.21
CA GLN A 649 0.85 -24.33 25.54
C GLN A 649 1.69 -23.05 25.52
N TRP A 650 2.46 -22.85 24.47
CA TRP A 650 3.26 -21.63 24.28
C TRP A 650 2.36 -20.40 24.17
N LEU A 651 1.28 -20.49 23.38
CA LEU A 651 0.32 -19.40 23.19
C LEU A 651 -0.38 -19.04 24.51
N GLU A 652 -0.79 -20.04 25.29
CA GLU A 652 -1.45 -19.85 26.58
C GLU A 652 -0.51 -19.18 27.60
N LEU A 653 0.73 -19.67 27.71
CA LEU A 653 1.74 -19.09 28.60
C LEU A 653 2.14 -17.68 28.17
N SER A 654 2.27 -17.41 26.85
CA SER A 654 2.56 -16.08 26.31
C SER A 654 1.46 -15.09 26.67
N THR A 655 0.19 -15.48 26.49
CA THR A 655 -0.97 -14.66 26.85
C THR A 655 -0.99 -14.32 28.35
N GLN A 656 -0.69 -15.30 29.20
CA GLN A 656 -0.61 -15.07 30.65
C GLN A 656 0.52 -14.13 31.05
N VAL A 657 1.69 -14.23 30.39
CA VAL A 657 2.82 -13.32 30.62
C VAL A 657 2.48 -11.90 30.17
N ASP A 658 1.78 -11.75 29.05
CA ASP A 658 1.37 -10.43 28.52
C ASP A 658 0.28 -9.79 29.39
N GLU A 659 -0.70 -10.54 29.85
CA GLU A 659 -1.74 -10.05 30.79
C GLU A 659 -1.15 -9.57 32.12
N LEU A 660 -0.21 -10.34 32.71
CA LEU A 660 0.45 -9.96 33.93
C LEU A 660 1.42 -8.77 33.73
N SER A 661 2.05 -8.69 32.55
CA SER A 661 2.90 -7.57 32.17
C SER A 661 2.09 -6.29 31.94
N ALA A 662 0.92 -6.36 31.31
CA ALA A 662 0.01 -5.23 31.11
C ALA A 662 -0.58 -4.73 32.44
N LYS A 663 -0.92 -5.63 33.37
CA LYS A 663 -1.34 -5.28 34.75
C LYS A 663 -0.21 -4.66 35.59
N ALA A 664 1.04 -4.77 35.15
CA ALA A 664 2.20 -4.14 35.79
C ALA A 664 2.46 -2.72 35.31
N LEU A 665 1.90 -2.32 34.17
CA LEU A 665 2.04 -1.00 33.57
C LEU A 665 0.89 -0.03 33.95
N ASN A 666 -0.23 -0.57 34.41
CA ASN A 666 -1.34 0.18 35.03
C ASN A 666 -1.23 0.15 36.57
#